data_f7e1473ef9f0c3eddacaf455bf97ef0f
#
_entry.id   f7e1473ef9f0c3eddacaf455bf97ef0f
#
_cell.length_a   1.000
_cell.length_b   1.000
_cell.length_c   1.000
_cell.angle_alpha   90.00
_cell.angle_beta   90.00
_cell.angle_gamma   90.00
#
_symmetry.space_group_name_H-M   'P 1'
#
loop_
_entity.id
_entity.type
_entity.pdbx_description
1 polymer ?
#
loop_
_entity_poly.entity_id
_entity_poly.type
_entity_poly.pdbx_seq_one_letter_code
_entity_poly.pdbx_strand_id
1 'polypeptide(L)'
;MKPIAIDDFCAVRSLANVTFSPEGTSACFTVSQAKKEKNCYKSRLYLLKGGRVRALTGGGKESSFCYLDENTVLFAGDREGEKEPSLTSRFYKIALDGGEADLAYTFPIPVSQVFPLKNGDLLVVGSTFPGFEDLYKGDKKLVKAYFDDKKENEDYEVISQLPWWWNGGTYTRGAYESLFYYDAKKKSLTRLTDAGFNVSDVQLAEDQKTVYFSLLDVSVPRPAHFGGQDLYRIDLASRRQKLVVKSRPDFVIATYALGKSFLLVMAADGKFGMNTDCDFYKLDYETLAVTPYAVYGEAIGSSVGCDVRHGGGQAFKMDGDVLYFISTRFDGAGLYKLEDGTVSPVLVRDGSVDCFDRKNGKMLLCALWDMKPQELYDETGRRVTHFNDAMLRGKYVAQPDPLNLTAGDHEVHGFILKPMDFEAGKKYPVIFDIHGGPKTVYGPVFYHEMQYWASRGYFVIFCNPTGSDGRGAFMDIRGKYGTVDFDDLMAFCDAALAKYPEMDADNLFETGGSYGGFMTNWIIGHTDRFRACASQRSISNWTSFYGVSDIGPDFSEDQCGSTIWPDVEKFWWHSPMKYADKVKTPTLFLHSLEDYRCPVDQGYQMYSALVAHGVESRLVLFRGENHELSRSGKPKHRIRRLNEITGWFEQHKG
;
A
#
# COMPACT_ATOMS: atom_id res chain seq x y z
N MET A 1 -21.54 -25.92 -6.60
CA MET A 1 -20.19 -25.30 -6.79
C MET A 1 -19.28 -25.76 -5.66
N LYS A 2 -17.94 -25.68 -5.79
CA LYS A 2 -17.01 -25.97 -4.70
C LYS A 2 -16.77 -24.71 -3.86
N PRO A 3 -16.53 -24.84 -2.54
CA PRO A 3 -16.19 -23.68 -1.72
C PRO A 3 -14.80 -23.11 -2.07
N ILE A 4 -14.57 -21.85 -1.76
CA ILE A 4 -13.23 -21.25 -1.69
C ILE A 4 -12.53 -21.83 -0.46
N ALA A 5 -11.34 -22.39 -0.65
CA ALA A 5 -10.53 -22.96 0.44
C ALA A 5 -9.64 -21.88 1.07
N ILE A 6 -9.26 -22.11 2.33
CA ILE A 6 -8.45 -21.17 3.11
C ILE A 6 -7.08 -20.87 2.51
N ASP A 7 -6.54 -21.78 1.71
CA ASP A 7 -5.24 -21.65 1.06
C ASP A 7 -5.32 -21.41 -0.45
N ASP A 8 -6.51 -21.15 -0.99
CA ASP A 8 -6.69 -20.87 -2.43
C ASP A 8 -5.93 -19.60 -2.89
N PHE A 9 -5.73 -18.63 -2.00
CA PHE A 9 -4.91 -17.46 -2.34
C PHE A 9 -3.48 -17.84 -2.75
N CYS A 10 -2.96 -19.00 -2.35
CA CYS A 10 -1.65 -19.51 -2.78
C CYS A 10 -1.63 -19.87 -4.28
N ALA A 11 -2.78 -20.14 -4.88
CA ALA A 11 -2.91 -20.37 -6.31
C ALA A 11 -3.03 -19.07 -7.13
N VAL A 12 -3.39 -17.95 -6.46
CA VAL A 12 -3.51 -16.64 -7.11
C VAL A 12 -2.16 -16.19 -7.66
N ARG A 13 -2.19 -15.61 -8.84
CA ARG A 13 -1.10 -14.91 -9.49
C ARG A 13 -1.41 -13.43 -9.51
N SER A 14 -0.68 -12.68 -8.68
CA SER A 14 -0.81 -11.22 -8.60
C SER A 14 0.10 -10.57 -9.64
N LEU A 15 -0.43 -9.58 -10.35
CA LEU A 15 0.26 -8.88 -11.42
C LEU A 15 0.65 -7.47 -10.95
N ALA A 16 1.81 -6.97 -11.40
CA ALA A 16 2.29 -5.64 -11.02
C ALA A 16 3.29 -5.09 -12.06
N ASN A 17 3.61 -3.79 -11.92
CA ASN A 17 4.68 -3.12 -12.67
C ASN A 17 4.57 -3.27 -14.20
N VAL A 18 3.36 -3.09 -14.74
CA VAL A 18 3.16 -3.16 -16.19
C VAL A 18 3.93 -2.03 -16.87
N THR A 19 4.78 -2.37 -17.84
CA THR A 19 5.64 -1.40 -18.54
C THR A 19 5.80 -1.80 -20.01
N PHE A 20 5.47 -0.89 -20.92
CA PHE A 20 5.73 -1.06 -22.35
C PHE A 20 7.21 -0.90 -22.68
N SER A 21 7.63 -1.59 -23.74
CA SER A 21 8.94 -1.30 -24.38
C SER A 21 8.99 0.12 -24.95
N PRO A 22 10.18 0.70 -25.19
CA PRO A 22 10.32 2.06 -25.68
C PRO A 22 9.48 2.41 -26.92
N GLU A 23 9.29 1.48 -27.85
CA GLU A 23 8.46 1.65 -29.05
C GLU A 23 7.01 1.11 -28.88
N GLY A 24 6.69 0.52 -27.72
CA GLY A 24 5.34 -0.03 -27.45
C GLY A 24 4.98 -1.29 -28.23
N THR A 25 5.99 -2.05 -28.71
CA THR A 25 5.76 -3.31 -29.44
C THR A 25 5.55 -4.50 -28.53
N SER A 26 5.99 -4.39 -27.29
CA SER A 26 5.84 -5.40 -26.22
C SER A 26 5.61 -4.74 -24.87
N ALA A 27 5.23 -5.53 -23.85
CA ALA A 27 5.19 -5.07 -22.49
C ALA A 27 5.71 -6.16 -21.54
N CYS A 28 6.44 -5.75 -20.52
CA CYS A 28 6.85 -6.59 -19.40
C CYS A 28 6.04 -6.26 -18.15
N PHE A 29 5.87 -7.24 -17.28
CA PHE A 29 5.21 -7.10 -15.99
C PHE A 29 5.70 -8.17 -15.03
N THR A 30 5.52 -7.95 -13.73
CA THR A 30 5.82 -8.94 -12.70
C THR A 30 4.59 -9.81 -12.40
N VAL A 31 4.82 -11.08 -12.14
CA VAL A 31 3.80 -12.01 -11.62
C VAL A 31 4.34 -12.65 -10.36
N SER A 32 3.65 -12.40 -9.25
CA SER A 32 3.97 -12.94 -7.92
C SER A 32 2.99 -14.04 -7.53
N GLN A 33 3.49 -15.07 -6.86
CA GLN A 33 2.68 -16.17 -6.36
C GLN A 33 3.18 -16.66 -5.01
N ALA A 34 2.28 -16.86 -4.06
CA ALA A 34 2.57 -17.50 -2.79
C ALA A 34 2.99 -18.96 -2.98
N LYS A 35 4.02 -19.40 -2.27
CA LYS A 35 4.52 -20.79 -2.23
C LYS A 35 4.40 -21.32 -0.81
N LYS A 36 3.26 -21.97 -0.50
CA LYS A 36 2.91 -22.48 0.83
C LYS A 36 4.00 -23.35 1.43
N GLU A 37 4.54 -24.29 0.65
CA GLU A 37 5.57 -25.22 1.12
C GLU A 37 6.84 -24.51 1.57
N LYS A 38 7.26 -23.49 0.79
CA LYS A 38 8.46 -22.69 1.06
C LYS A 38 8.18 -21.50 2.00
N ASN A 39 6.92 -21.27 2.35
CA ASN A 39 6.44 -20.16 3.18
C ASN A 39 6.94 -18.78 2.71
N CYS A 40 6.91 -18.54 1.40
CA CYS A 40 7.39 -17.30 0.77
C CYS A 40 6.60 -16.98 -0.49
N TYR A 41 6.83 -15.80 -1.04
CA TYR A 41 6.37 -15.43 -2.38
C TYR A 41 7.49 -15.61 -3.39
N LYS A 42 7.12 -15.94 -4.63
CA LYS A 42 8.02 -15.94 -5.78
C LYS A 42 7.51 -14.99 -6.84
N SER A 43 8.38 -14.11 -7.31
CA SER A 43 8.11 -13.14 -8.35
C SER A 43 8.93 -13.45 -9.60
N ARG A 44 8.34 -13.27 -10.80
CA ARG A 44 8.97 -13.48 -12.10
C ARG A 44 8.54 -12.40 -13.06
N LEU A 45 9.40 -12.10 -14.03
CA LEU A 45 9.06 -11.27 -15.15
C LEU A 45 8.33 -12.07 -16.23
N TYR A 46 7.28 -11.49 -16.77
CA TYR A 46 6.52 -11.99 -17.91
C TYR A 46 6.57 -10.97 -19.04
N LEU A 47 6.48 -11.47 -20.26
CA LEU A 47 6.46 -10.71 -21.50
C LEU A 47 5.12 -10.92 -22.20
N LEU A 48 4.49 -9.83 -22.61
CA LEU A 48 3.40 -9.78 -23.59
C LEU A 48 3.96 -9.22 -24.90
N LYS A 49 3.96 -10.05 -25.97
CA LYS A 49 4.41 -9.66 -27.33
C LYS A 49 3.56 -10.36 -28.37
N GLY A 50 3.04 -9.62 -29.34
CA GLY A 50 2.19 -10.17 -30.40
C GLY A 50 0.95 -10.92 -29.89
N GLY A 51 0.32 -10.45 -28.80
CA GLY A 51 -0.83 -11.08 -28.16
C GLY A 51 -0.53 -12.36 -27.37
N ARG A 52 0.74 -12.75 -27.25
CA ARG A 52 1.18 -13.93 -26.49
C ARG A 52 1.85 -13.52 -25.18
N VAL A 53 1.47 -14.21 -24.10
CA VAL A 53 2.06 -14.03 -22.78
C VAL A 53 2.96 -15.23 -22.44
N ARG A 54 4.19 -14.96 -21.99
CA ARG A 54 5.11 -16.00 -21.53
C ARG A 54 5.97 -15.52 -20.36
N ALA A 55 6.44 -16.44 -19.54
CA ALA A 55 7.48 -16.12 -18.56
C ALA A 55 8.79 -15.75 -19.27
N LEU A 56 9.38 -14.64 -18.85
CA LEU A 56 10.67 -14.20 -19.35
C LEU A 56 11.81 -14.71 -18.46
N THR A 57 11.59 -14.78 -17.15
CA THR A 57 12.57 -15.23 -16.16
C THR A 57 12.09 -16.44 -15.36
N GLY A 58 13.00 -17.16 -14.71
CA GLY A 58 12.71 -18.37 -13.95
C GLY A 58 13.21 -18.41 -12.50
N GLY A 59 14.03 -17.44 -12.06
CA GLY A 59 14.69 -17.43 -10.75
C GLY A 59 13.71 -17.35 -9.56
N GLY A 60 12.70 -16.51 -9.69
CA GLY A 60 11.64 -16.35 -8.69
C GLY A 60 11.95 -15.35 -7.57
N LYS A 61 12.96 -14.51 -7.76
CA LYS A 61 13.34 -13.40 -6.89
C LYS A 61 13.53 -12.10 -7.68
N GLU A 62 12.93 -12.03 -8.86
CA GLU A 62 12.97 -10.84 -9.70
C GLU A 62 12.00 -9.78 -9.14
N SER A 63 12.49 -8.56 -8.95
CA SER A 63 11.71 -7.48 -8.33
C SER A 63 11.50 -6.30 -9.27
N SER A 64 12.41 -5.35 -9.28
CA SER A 64 12.37 -4.18 -10.16
C SER A 64 12.98 -4.47 -11.52
N PHE A 65 12.44 -3.84 -12.56
CA PHE A 65 12.99 -3.95 -13.91
C PHE A 65 12.81 -2.65 -14.70
N CYS A 66 13.65 -2.48 -15.74
CA CYS A 66 13.48 -1.45 -16.76
C CYS A 66 13.95 -1.96 -18.12
N TYR A 67 13.52 -1.30 -19.19
CA TYR A 67 14.04 -1.56 -20.52
C TYR A 67 15.38 -0.84 -20.74
N LEU A 68 16.40 -1.55 -21.19
CA LEU A 68 17.65 -0.95 -21.68
C LEU A 68 17.48 -0.43 -23.11
N ASP A 69 16.75 -1.19 -23.92
CA ASP A 69 16.37 -0.89 -25.29
C ASP A 69 15.09 -1.64 -25.66
N GLU A 70 14.65 -1.61 -26.92
CA GLU A 70 13.39 -2.26 -27.36
C GLU A 70 13.37 -3.79 -27.13
N ASN A 71 14.56 -4.43 -27.07
CA ASN A 71 14.67 -5.88 -27.03
C ASN A 71 15.35 -6.44 -25.78
N THR A 72 15.77 -5.57 -24.86
CA THR A 72 16.54 -5.97 -23.67
C THR A 72 15.96 -5.38 -22.40
N VAL A 73 15.75 -6.22 -21.41
CA VAL A 73 15.30 -5.82 -20.05
C VAL A 73 16.42 -6.00 -19.04
N LEU A 74 16.60 -5.00 -18.19
CA LEU A 74 17.44 -5.03 -17.00
C LEU A 74 16.56 -5.27 -15.78
N PHE A 75 16.93 -6.16 -14.87
CA PHE A 75 16.18 -6.44 -13.67
C PHE A 75 17.04 -6.75 -12.45
N ALA A 76 16.56 -6.39 -11.28
CA ALA A 76 17.18 -6.78 -10.01
C ALA A 76 16.84 -8.24 -9.68
N GLY A 77 17.84 -9.01 -9.22
CA GLY A 77 17.63 -10.39 -8.84
C GLY A 77 18.78 -10.96 -8.00
N ASP A 78 18.47 -11.99 -7.22
CA ASP A 78 19.46 -12.77 -6.48
C ASP A 78 19.54 -14.18 -7.11
N ARG A 79 20.56 -14.42 -7.92
CA ARG A 79 20.77 -15.68 -8.65
C ARG A 79 21.92 -16.51 -8.10
N GLU A 80 22.86 -15.88 -7.40
CA GLU A 80 24.09 -16.56 -6.94
C GLU A 80 23.98 -17.03 -5.49
N GLY A 81 23.05 -16.47 -4.71
CA GLY A 81 22.93 -16.70 -3.28
C GLY A 81 24.13 -16.13 -2.52
N GLU A 82 23.89 -15.19 -1.63
CA GLU A 82 24.98 -14.64 -0.81
C GLU A 82 25.27 -15.56 0.36
N LYS A 83 26.55 -15.85 0.55
CA LYS A 83 27.06 -16.66 1.68
C LYS A 83 27.35 -15.79 2.91
N GLU A 84 27.52 -14.47 2.71
CA GLU A 84 27.84 -13.50 3.77
C GLU A 84 26.97 -12.25 3.61
N PRO A 85 26.71 -11.47 4.67
CA PRO A 85 26.02 -10.20 4.59
C PRO A 85 26.71 -9.26 3.61
N SER A 86 25.96 -8.70 2.67
CA SER A 86 26.48 -7.83 1.63
C SER A 86 25.53 -6.66 1.40
N LEU A 87 26.11 -5.49 1.09
CA LEU A 87 25.36 -4.31 0.62
C LEU A 87 25.17 -4.32 -0.91
N THR A 88 25.70 -5.32 -1.60
CA THR A 88 25.80 -5.35 -3.05
C THR A 88 24.45 -5.59 -3.73
N SER A 89 24.08 -4.73 -4.67
CA SER A 89 22.95 -4.96 -5.57
C SER A 89 23.43 -5.49 -6.92
N ARG A 90 22.77 -6.53 -7.43
CA ARG A 90 23.06 -7.16 -8.72
C ARG A 90 21.90 -6.98 -9.67
N PHE A 91 22.22 -6.52 -10.87
CA PHE A 91 21.26 -6.35 -11.96
C PHE A 91 21.67 -7.21 -13.15
N TYR A 92 20.70 -7.96 -13.65
CA TYR A 92 20.86 -8.88 -14.78
C TYR A 92 20.13 -8.35 -16.00
N LYS A 93 20.66 -8.59 -17.18
CA LYS A 93 20.00 -8.30 -18.45
C LYS A 93 19.52 -9.58 -19.12
N ILE A 94 18.40 -9.50 -19.81
CA ILE A 94 17.84 -10.60 -20.59
C ILE A 94 17.24 -10.06 -21.89
N ALA A 95 17.48 -10.77 -23.01
CA ALA A 95 16.86 -10.46 -24.27
C ALA A 95 15.40 -10.90 -24.31
N LEU A 96 14.53 -10.12 -24.98
CA LEU A 96 13.09 -10.43 -25.06
C LEU A 96 12.78 -11.68 -25.90
N ASP A 97 13.66 -12.13 -26.77
CA ASP A 97 13.49 -13.40 -27.52
C ASP A 97 13.86 -14.64 -26.70
N GLY A 98 14.48 -14.47 -25.54
CA GLY A 98 14.81 -15.53 -24.60
C GLY A 98 16.32 -15.67 -24.39
N GLY A 99 16.71 -16.81 -23.82
CA GLY A 99 18.08 -17.10 -23.42
C GLY A 99 18.26 -17.04 -21.90
N GLU A 100 19.52 -17.10 -21.47
CA GLU A 100 19.90 -16.91 -20.07
C GLU A 100 20.13 -15.43 -19.76
N ALA A 101 19.90 -15.04 -18.54
CA ALA A 101 20.17 -13.68 -18.09
C ALA A 101 21.61 -13.55 -17.62
N ASP A 102 22.31 -12.58 -18.15
CA ASP A 102 23.70 -12.23 -17.82
C ASP A 102 23.76 -11.17 -16.72
N LEU A 103 24.73 -11.28 -15.82
CA LEU A 103 25.04 -10.20 -14.88
C LEU A 103 25.53 -8.98 -15.64
N ALA A 104 24.77 -7.89 -15.57
CA ALA A 104 25.08 -6.64 -16.28
C ALA A 104 25.80 -5.64 -15.39
N TYR A 105 25.27 -5.41 -14.18
CA TYR A 105 25.79 -4.41 -13.25
C TYR A 105 25.83 -4.94 -11.83
N THR A 106 26.84 -4.49 -11.09
CA THR A 106 27.00 -4.73 -9.66
C THR A 106 27.30 -3.41 -8.98
N PHE A 107 26.46 -3.04 -8.01
CA PHE A 107 26.63 -1.81 -7.23
C PHE A 107 27.02 -2.17 -5.80
N PRO A 108 27.97 -1.43 -5.18
CA PRO A 108 28.47 -1.75 -3.83
C PRO A 108 27.52 -1.27 -2.70
N ILE A 109 26.30 -0.83 -3.04
CA ILE A 109 25.27 -0.35 -2.14
C ILE A 109 23.91 -0.96 -2.51
N PRO A 110 22.93 -0.98 -1.62
CA PRO A 110 21.55 -1.27 -1.97
C PRO A 110 21.03 -0.26 -2.99
N VAL A 111 20.41 -0.75 -4.07
CA VAL A 111 19.85 0.07 -5.16
C VAL A 111 18.36 -0.22 -5.28
N SER A 112 17.56 0.84 -5.22
CA SER A 112 16.11 0.79 -5.35
C SER A 112 15.63 1.01 -6.79
N GLN A 113 16.27 1.91 -7.54
CA GLN A 113 15.87 2.25 -8.91
C GLN A 113 17.08 2.47 -9.84
N VAL A 114 16.89 2.15 -11.12
CA VAL A 114 17.88 2.36 -12.18
C VAL A 114 17.17 2.97 -13.40
N PHE A 115 17.75 4.03 -13.95
CA PHE A 115 17.29 4.71 -15.16
C PHE A 115 18.39 4.67 -16.23
N PRO A 116 18.21 3.91 -17.31
CA PRO A 116 19.17 3.88 -18.42
C PRO A 116 19.22 5.22 -19.17
N LEU A 117 20.45 5.67 -19.49
CA LEU A 117 20.69 6.85 -20.29
C LEU A 117 21.08 6.48 -21.72
N LYS A 118 20.76 7.34 -22.70
CA LYS A 118 21.04 7.09 -24.13
C LYS A 118 22.55 6.93 -24.45
N ASN A 119 23.40 7.46 -23.59
CA ASN A 119 24.87 7.32 -23.74
C ASN A 119 25.44 5.99 -23.20
N GLY A 120 24.55 5.12 -22.66
CA GLY A 120 24.92 3.84 -22.06
C GLY A 120 25.28 3.90 -20.56
N ASP A 121 25.27 5.08 -19.95
CA ASP A 121 25.43 5.28 -18.52
C ASP A 121 24.07 5.08 -17.81
N LEU A 122 24.07 5.15 -16.47
CA LEU A 122 22.86 4.98 -15.69
C LEU A 122 22.70 6.10 -14.64
N LEU A 123 21.45 6.45 -14.35
CA LEU A 123 21.11 7.05 -13.07
C LEU A 123 20.68 5.95 -12.10
N VAL A 124 21.09 6.08 -10.85
CA VAL A 124 20.85 5.08 -9.82
C VAL A 124 20.35 5.76 -8.56
N VAL A 125 19.27 5.27 -7.99
CA VAL A 125 18.83 5.62 -6.64
C VAL A 125 19.26 4.51 -5.71
N GLY A 126 19.99 4.87 -4.66
CA GLY A 126 20.53 3.87 -3.74
C GLY A 126 20.77 4.41 -2.35
N SER A 127 20.91 3.48 -1.40
CA SER A 127 20.99 3.81 0.02
C SER A 127 22.34 4.43 0.39
N THR A 128 22.27 5.45 1.24
CA THR A 128 23.41 6.09 1.91
C THR A 128 23.25 5.90 3.42
N PHE A 129 24.36 5.66 4.09
CA PHE A 129 24.39 5.37 5.52
C PHE A 129 25.18 6.45 6.25
N PRO A 130 24.62 7.12 7.29
CA PRO A 130 25.33 8.12 8.08
C PRO A 130 26.63 7.58 8.67
N GLY A 131 27.71 8.36 8.56
CA GLY A 131 29.06 7.96 8.98
C GLY A 131 29.79 7.04 7.98
N PHE A 132 29.08 6.55 6.97
CA PHE A 132 29.59 5.66 5.91
C PHE A 132 29.13 6.12 4.52
N GLU A 133 28.99 7.41 4.30
CA GLU A 133 28.41 8.02 3.09
C GLU A 133 29.15 7.67 1.80
N ASP A 134 30.41 7.22 1.92
CA ASP A 134 31.29 6.88 0.80
C ASP A 134 31.29 5.38 0.42
N LEU A 135 30.42 4.55 1.03
CA LEU A 135 30.30 3.11 0.69
C LEU A 135 30.04 2.86 -0.80
N TYR A 136 29.37 3.79 -1.49
CA TYR A 136 29.14 3.70 -2.93
C TYR A 136 30.42 3.67 -3.78
N LYS A 137 31.58 4.05 -3.24
CA LYS A 137 32.87 3.96 -3.90
C LYS A 137 33.43 2.53 -3.94
N GLY A 138 32.85 1.61 -3.17
CA GLY A 138 33.22 0.20 -3.12
C GLY A 138 34.57 -0.07 -2.44
N ASP A 139 35.04 0.83 -1.57
CA ASP A 139 36.25 0.61 -0.79
C ASP A 139 36.05 -0.54 0.21
N LYS A 140 36.81 -1.62 0.03
CA LYS A 140 36.73 -2.83 0.85
C LYS A 140 37.01 -2.57 2.34
N LYS A 141 37.89 -1.60 2.66
CA LYS A 141 38.18 -1.25 4.06
C LYS A 141 36.99 -0.56 4.70
N LEU A 142 36.33 0.36 3.95
CA LEU A 142 35.15 1.04 4.42
C LEU A 142 33.94 0.09 4.58
N VAL A 143 33.75 -0.82 3.61
CA VAL A 143 32.73 -1.88 3.69
C VAL A 143 32.97 -2.76 4.93
N LYS A 144 34.22 -3.18 5.15
CA LYS A 144 34.57 -3.94 6.37
C LYS A 144 34.30 -3.13 7.64
N ALA A 145 34.71 -1.87 7.68
CA ALA A 145 34.45 -1.00 8.84
C ALA A 145 32.95 -0.85 9.14
N TYR A 146 32.11 -0.74 8.11
CA TYR A 146 30.66 -0.71 8.28
C TYR A 146 30.10 -2.00 8.91
N PHE A 147 30.57 -3.17 8.49
CA PHE A 147 30.11 -4.44 9.07
C PHE A 147 30.70 -4.68 10.47
N ASP A 148 31.95 -4.25 10.72
CA ASP A 148 32.56 -4.31 12.04
C ASP A 148 31.80 -3.40 13.02
N ASP A 149 31.47 -2.17 12.62
CA ASP A 149 30.64 -1.24 13.40
C ASP A 149 29.24 -1.82 13.67
N LYS A 150 28.60 -2.36 12.65
CA LYS A 150 27.29 -3.00 12.79
C LYS A 150 27.32 -4.20 13.76
N LYS A 151 28.43 -4.95 13.77
CA LYS A 151 28.63 -6.08 14.67
C LYS A 151 28.96 -5.63 16.09
N GLU A 152 29.80 -4.61 16.24
CA GLU A 152 30.14 -4.03 17.55
C GLU A 152 28.90 -3.46 18.24
N ASN A 153 27.98 -2.90 17.45
CA ASN A 153 26.75 -2.28 17.95
C ASN A 153 25.53 -3.21 17.83
N GLU A 154 25.69 -4.54 17.74
CA GLU A 154 24.55 -5.45 17.52
C GLU A 154 23.62 -5.59 18.72
N ASP A 155 24.11 -5.26 19.92
CA ASP A 155 23.38 -5.42 21.19
C ASP A 155 22.60 -4.18 21.62
N TYR A 156 22.72 -3.06 20.89
CA TYR A 156 22.03 -1.82 21.24
C TYR A 156 21.76 -0.94 20.02
N GLU A 157 20.81 -0.02 20.14
CA GLU A 157 20.49 0.98 19.13
C GLU A 157 20.64 2.39 19.72
N VAL A 158 21.33 3.28 19.02
CA VAL A 158 21.43 4.69 19.36
C VAL A 158 20.46 5.47 18.47
N ILE A 159 19.44 6.06 19.07
CA ILE A 159 18.35 6.74 18.38
C ILE A 159 18.46 8.25 18.65
N SER A 160 18.56 9.03 17.57
CA SER A 160 18.68 10.49 17.63
C SER A 160 17.66 11.23 16.77
N GLN A 161 16.78 10.49 16.08
CA GLN A 161 15.76 11.08 15.21
C GLN A 161 14.47 10.26 15.17
N LEU A 162 13.40 10.87 14.69
CA LEU A 162 12.11 10.24 14.39
C LEU A 162 11.91 10.16 12.87
N PRO A 163 11.19 9.11 12.39
CA PRO A 163 10.88 7.88 13.11
C PRO A 163 12.13 7.03 13.29
N TRP A 164 12.22 6.30 14.39
CA TRP A 164 13.36 5.41 14.66
C TRP A 164 13.29 4.07 13.93
N TRP A 165 12.09 3.66 13.50
CA TRP A 165 11.84 2.44 12.73
C TRP A 165 10.78 2.68 11.65
N TRP A 166 10.59 1.69 10.77
CA TRP A 166 9.59 1.70 9.73
C TRP A 166 8.88 0.35 9.64
N ASN A 167 7.57 0.39 9.42
CA ASN A 167 6.82 -0.83 9.14
C ASN A 167 7.35 -1.52 7.87
N GLY A 168 7.62 -2.83 7.97
CA GLY A 168 8.26 -3.61 6.90
C GLY A 168 9.78 -3.54 6.87
N GLY A 169 10.39 -2.77 7.77
CA GLY A 169 11.82 -2.64 7.96
C GLY A 169 12.26 -2.97 9.38
N THR A 170 13.20 -2.21 9.87
CA THR A 170 13.74 -2.26 11.23
C THR A 170 14.10 -0.84 11.68
N TYR A 171 14.97 -0.69 12.65
CA TYR A 171 15.52 0.61 13.02
C TYR A 171 16.16 1.30 11.83
N THR A 172 15.83 2.58 11.63
CA THR A 172 16.26 3.34 10.45
C THR A 172 17.76 3.60 10.45
N ARG A 173 18.35 3.79 11.61
CA ARG A 173 19.75 4.21 11.79
C ARG A 173 20.13 5.41 10.93
N GLY A 174 19.13 6.22 10.54
CA GLY A 174 19.32 7.39 9.71
C GLY A 174 19.66 7.12 8.23
N ALA A 175 19.54 5.88 7.75
CA ALA A 175 19.75 5.57 6.34
C ALA A 175 18.74 6.31 5.43
N TYR A 176 19.20 6.79 4.28
CA TYR A 176 18.40 7.54 3.31
C TYR A 176 18.81 7.23 1.88
N GLU A 177 17.93 7.49 0.92
CA GLU A 177 18.18 7.31 -0.51
C GLU A 177 18.89 8.53 -1.09
N SER A 178 19.87 8.30 -1.96
CA SER A 178 20.59 9.31 -2.72
C SER A 178 20.57 9.04 -4.21
N LEU A 179 20.71 10.08 -5.03
CA LEU A 179 20.83 9.97 -6.47
C LEU A 179 22.31 9.87 -6.88
N PHE A 180 22.63 8.90 -7.73
CA PHE A 180 23.97 8.66 -8.25
C PHE A 180 23.97 8.63 -9.77
N TYR A 181 25.10 9.04 -10.36
CA TYR A 181 25.46 8.82 -11.76
C TYR A 181 26.44 7.66 -11.84
N TYR A 182 26.14 6.66 -12.65
CA TYR A 182 27.01 5.54 -12.92
C TYR A 182 27.63 5.67 -14.32
N ASP A 183 28.96 5.86 -14.38
CA ASP A 183 29.75 5.85 -15.59
C ASP A 183 30.04 4.39 -15.97
N ALA A 184 29.40 3.91 -17.03
CA ALA A 184 29.49 2.51 -17.44
C ALA A 184 30.90 2.11 -17.94
N LYS A 185 31.67 3.06 -18.47
CA LYS A 185 33.05 2.82 -18.94
C LYS A 185 34.04 2.70 -17.78
N LYS A 186 33.89 3.57 -16.77
CA LYS A 186 34.73 3.56 -15.57
C LYS A 186 34.25 2.58 -14.51
N LYS A 187 33.03 2.08 -14.66
CA LYS A 187 32.33 1.23 -13.66
C LYS A 187 32.32 1.87 -12.27
N SER A 188 32.02 3.15 -12.20
CA SER A 188 32.03 3.94 -10.95
C SER A 188 30.78 4.77 -10.76
N LEU A 189 30.36 4.88 -9.51
CA LEU A 189 29.28 5.76 -9.06
C LEU A 189 29.85 7.12 -8.67
N THR A 190 29.08 8.17 -8.94
CA THR A 190 29.29 9.52 -8.40
C THR A 190 28.00 9.99 -7.79
N ARG A 191 27.99 10.37 -6.51
CA ARG A 191 26.81 10.91 -5.84
C ARG A 191 26.48 12.30 -6.42
N LEU A 192 25.19 12.52 -6.72
CA LEU A 192 24.69 13.77 -7.29
C LEU A 192 23.98 14.65 -6.27
N THR A 193 23.45 14.07 -5.19
CA THR A 193 22.75 14.79 -4.12
C THR A 193 23.60 14.89 -2.86
N ASP A 194 23.39 15.94 -2.08
CA ASP A 194 24.15 16.16 -0.84
C ASP A 194 23.79 15.13 0.23
N ALA A 195 24.70 14.95 1.20
CA ALA A 195 24.45 14.11 2.36
C ALA A 195 23.37 14.72 3.27
N GLY A 196 22.58 13.86 3.92
CA GLY A 196 21.51 14.30 4.84
C GLY A 196 20.20 14.63 4.15
N PHE A 197 20.06 14.34 2.84
CA PHE A 197 18.81 14.52 2.10
C PHE A 197 18.33 13.19 1.52
N ASN A 198 17.11 12.82 1.87
CA ASN A 198 16.45 11.65 1.30
C ASN A 198 15.78 12.00 -0.03
N VAL A 199 16.13 11.25 -1.08
CA VAL A 199 15.62 11.39 -2.44
C VAL A 199 14.43 10.46 -2.65
N SER A 200 13.39 10.96 -3.31
CA SER A 200 12.26 10.16 -3.78
C SER A 200 11.71 10.70 -5.11
N ASP A 201 10.71 10.03 -5.68
CA ASP A 201 9.98 10.47 -6.89
C ASP A 201 10.88 10.86 -8.05
N VAL A 202 11.94 10.11 -8.31
CA VAL A 202 12.91 10.44 -9.37
C VAL A 202 12.30 10.24 -10.75
N GLN A 203 12.31 11.29 -11.58
CA GLN A 203 11.86 11.25 -12.97
C GLN A 203 12.92 11.85 -13.89
N LEU A 204 13.28 11.11 -14.93
CA LEU A 204 14.20 11.56 -15.98
C LEU A 204 13.41 12.24 -17.09
N ALA A 205 13.76 13.50 -17.43
CA ALA A 205 13.14 14.21 -18.53
C ALA A 205 13.47 13.58 -19.91
N GLU A 206 12.61 13.82 -20.90
CA GLU A 206 12.80 13.29 -22.27
C GLU A 206 14.12 13.72 -22.92
N ASP A 207 14.65 14.91 -22.52
CA ASP A 207 15.93 15.41 -22.98
C ASP A 207 17.12 14.56 -22.54
N GLN A 208 16.91 13.63 -21.58
CA GLN A 208 17.94 12.78 -20.97
C GLN A 208 19.09 13.57 -20.30
N LYS A 209 18.85 14.83 -19.97
CA LYS A 209 19.83 15.75 -19.36
C LYS A 209 19.37 16.30 -18.03
N THR A 210 18.05 16.40 -17.85
CA THR A 210 17.44 16.95 -16.64
C THR A 210 16.76 15.84 -15.86
N VAL A 211 17.03 15.78 -14.56
CA VAL A 211 16.37 14.86 -13.61
C VAL A 211 15.61 15.68 -12.60
N TYR A 212 14.37 15.36 -12.38
CA TYR A 212 13.54 15.92 -11.32
C TYR A 212 13.42 14.89 -10.19
N PHE A 213 13.36 15.35 -8.95
CA PHE A 213 13.24 14.51 -7.77
C PHE A 213 12.74 15.30 -6.57
N SER A 214 12.10 14.61 -5.64
CA SER A 214 11.71 15.17 -4.36
C SER A 214 12.81 15.00 -3.33
N LEU A 215 13.00 16.01 -2.46
CA LEU A 215 13.97 15.99 -1.36
C LEU A 215 13.30 16.22 -0.01
N LEU A 216 13.69 15.40 0.96
CA LEU A 216 13.39 15.57 2.37
C LEU A 216 14.70 15.75 3.15
N ASP A 217 14.82 16.82 3.93
CA ASP A 217 15.94 17.00 4.87
C ASP A 217 15.79 16.02 6.04
N VAL A 218 16.69 15.04 6.11
CA VAL A 218 16.74 14.02 7.16
C VAL A 218 17.92 14.27 8.13
N SER A 219 18.61 15.41 8.03
CA SER A 219 19.65 15.80 8.96
C SER A 219 19.09 16.35 10.29
N VAL A 220 17.80 16.65 10.33
CA VAL A 220 17.10 17.16 11.51
C VAL A 220 16.51 16.01 12.35
N PRO A 221 16.39 16.18 13.68
CA PRO A 221 15.87 15.10 14.55
C PRO A 221 14.43 14.67 14.24
N ARG A 222 13.60 15.55 13.67
CA ARG A 222 12.23 15.27 13.24
C ARG A 222 12.03 15.82 11.82
N PRO A 223 12.38 15.05 10.78
CA PRO A 223 12.02 15.42 9.41
C PRO A 223 10.51 15.53 9.24
N ALA A 224 10.06 16.45 8.40
CA ALA A 224 8.63 16.63 8.11
C ALA A 224 8.09 15.40 7.38
N HIS A 225 7.45 14.50 8.12
CA HIS A 225 7.02 13.20 7.59
C HIS A 225 5.82 13.33 6.64
N PHE A 226 4.85 14.17 6.99
CA PHE A 226 3.67 14.46 6.17
C PHE A 226 3.61 15.91 5.68
N GLY A 227 4.68 16.69 5.89
CA GLY A 227 4.74 18.09 5.50
C GLY A 227 5.02 18.34 4.02
N GLY A 228 5.03 17.28 3.20
CA GLY A 228 5.43 17.32 1.80
C GLY A 228 6.95 17.37 1.63
N GLN A 229 7.39 17.19 0.40
CA GLN A 229 8.80 17.20 0.01
C GLN A 229 9.04 18.34 -0.97
N ASP A 230 10.19 18.98 -0.89
CA ASP A 230 10.57 20.01 -1.86
C ASP A 230 10.93 19.37 -3.20
N LEU A 231 10.45 19.96 -4.29
CA LEU A 231 10.77 19.52 -5.65
C LEU A 231 12.05 20.18 -6.15
N TYR A 232 12.99 19.36 -6.56
CA TYR A 232 14.29 19.78 -7.12
C TYR A 232 14.48 19.28 -8.54
N ARG A 233 15.41 19.92 -9.26
CA ARG A 233 15.96 19.38 -10.50
C ARG A 233 17.48 19.46 -10.51
N ILE A 234 18.13 18.56 -11.26
CA ILE A 234 19.56 18.59 -11.53
C ILE A 234 19.81 18.47 -13.03
N ASP A 235 20.71 19.29 -13.54
CA ASP A 235 21.28 19.13 -14.87
C ASP A 235 22.48 18.19 -14.80
N LEU A 236 22.46 17.10 -15.56
CA LEU A 236 23.46 16.03 -15.48
C LEU A 236 24.85 16.44 -15.96
N ALA A 237 24.96 17.44 -16.86
CA ALA A 237 26.23 17.90 -17.40
C ALA A 237 26.95 18.81 -16.40
N SER A 238 26.24 19.79 -15.85
CA SER A 238 26.78 20.73 -14.87
C SER A 238 26.76 20.21 -13.44
N ARG A 239 25.93 19.18 -13.16
CA ARG A 239 25.65 18.64 -11.82
C ARG A 239 25.12 19.69 -10.86
N ARG A 240 24.51 20.76 -11.37
CA ARG A 240 23.92 21.81 -10.55
C ARG A 240 22.49 21.44 -10.15
N GLN A 241 22.30 21.35 -8.85
CA GLN A 241 20.99 21.16 -8.23
C GLN A 241 20.28 22.50 -8.08
N LYS A 242 18.97 22.56 -8.37
CA LYS A 242 18.14 23.75 -8.23
C LYS A 242 16.80 23.37 -7.62
N LEU A 243 16.37 24.13 -6.59
CA LEU A 243 15.01 24.08 -6.07
C LEU A 243 14.04 24.52 -7.18
N VAL A 244 12.98 23.76 -7.40
CA VAL A 244 11.92 24.01 -8.37
C VAL A 244 10.69 24.57 -7.66
N VAL A 245 10.19 23.85 -6.66
CA VAL A 245 9.07 24.28 -5.83
C VAL A 245 9.31 23.85 -4.39
N LYS A 246 9.04 24.74 -3.46
CA LYS A 246 9.08 24.46 -2.03
C LYS A 246 7.70 24.02 -1.53
N SER A 247 7.65 22.91 -0.82
CA SER A 247 6.44 22.47 -0.10
C SER A 247 6.18 23.40 1.10
N ARG A 248 4.91 23.65 1.39
CA ARG A 248 4.46 24.50 2.50
C ARG A 248 3.17 23.92 3.08
N PRO A 249 2.77 24.28 4.30
CA PRO A 249 1.54 23.76 4.91
C PRO A 249 0.26 24.04 4.09
N ASP A 250 0.23 25.15 3.33
CA ASP A 250 -0.85 25.53 2.41
C ASP A 250 -0.63 25.04 0.96
N PHE A 251 0.44 24.31 0.71
CA PHE A 251 0.80 23.74 -0.59
C PHE A 251 1.71 22.52 -0.40
N VAL A 252 1.13 21.42 0.05
CA VAL A 252 1.83 20.18 0.35
C VAL A 252 1.98 19.37 -0.93
N ILE A 253 3.20 19.30 -1.47
CA ILE A 253 3.48 18.55 -2.69
C ILE A 253 3.43 17.05 -2.37
N ALA A 254 2.48 16.34 -2.98
CA ALA A 254 2.39 14.88 -2.87
C ALA A 254 3.26 14.18 -3.94
N THR A 255 3.17 14.65 -5.19
CA THR A 255 3.96 14.11 -6.32
C THR A 255 3.86 15.06 -7.53
N TYR A 256 4.48 14.68 -8.64
CA TYR A 256 4.47 15.46 -9.88
C TYR A 256 4.59 14.57 -11.11
N ALA A 257 4.31 15.11 -12.29
CA ALA A 257 4.44 14.39 -13.56
C ALA A 257 5.03 15.31 -14.65
N LEU A 258 5.97 14.78 -15.43
CA LEU A 258 6.66 15.54 -16.50
C LEU A 258 5.82 15.53 -17.77
N GLY A 259 5.18 16.64 -18.11
CA GLY A 259 4.54 16.88 -19.40
C GLY A 259 5.52 17.43 -20.43
N LYS A 260 5.06 17.56 -21.68
CA LYS A 260 5.88 18.08 -22.77
C LYS A 260 6.13 19.60 -22.65
N SER A 261 5.09 20.35 -22.31
CA SER A 261 5.13 21.83 -22.25
C SER A 261 5.22 22.38 -20.83
N PHE A 262 4.84 21.59 -19.82
CA PHE A 262 4.86 21.98 -18.41
C PHE A 262 5.04 20.78 -17.51
N LEU A 263 5.46 21.03 -16.28
CA LEU A 263 5.44 20.03 -15.21
C LEU A 263 4.11 20.15 -14.46
N LEU A 264 3.43 19.04 -14.25
CA LEU A 264 2.22 18.99 -13.45
C LEU A 264 2.58 18.65 -12.01
N VAL A 265 2.20 19.53 -11.07
CA VAL A 265 2.33 19.29 -9.63
C VAL A 265 0.99 18.88 -9.06
N MET A 266 0.96 17.81 -8.28
CA MET A 266 -0.17 17.37 -7.50
C MET A 266 0.09 17.77 -6.05
N ALA A 267 -0.71 18.72 -5.54
CA ALA A 267 -0.50 19.27 -4.21
C ALA A 267 -1.83 19.48 -3.49
N ALA A 268 -1.77 19.37 -2.16
CA ALA A 268 -2.90 19.56 -1.26
C ALA A 268 -2.76 20.89 -0.49
N ASP A 269 -3.87 21.55 -0.20
CA ASP A 269 -3.89 22.80 0.59
C ASP A 269 -3.76 22.56 2.11
N GLY A 270 -3.72 21.31 2.55
CA GLY A 270 -3.60 20.92 3.95
C GLY A 270 -4.84 21.20 4.82
N LYS A 271 -5.93 21.71 4.24
CA LYS A 271 -7.14 22.10 4.98
C LYS A 271 -7.69 20.98 5.86
N PHE A 272 -7.64 19.75 5.38
CA PHE A 272 -8.07 18.56 6.11
C PHE A 272 -6.87 17.70 6.58
N GLY A 273 -5.71 18.34 6.83
CA GLY A 273 -4.48 17.66 7.24
C GLY A 273 -4.05 16.59 6.24
N MET A 274 -3.67 15.43 6.76
CA MET A 274 -3.28 14.25 5.97
C MET A 274 -4.41 13.70 5.08
N ASN A 275 -5.66 14.02 5.38
CA ASN A 275 -6.82 13.55 4.62
C ASN A 275 -7.14 14.42 3.40
N THR A 276 -6.44 15.55 3.21
CA THR A 276 -6.65 16.43 2.07
C THR A 276 -6.22 15.76 0.78
N ASP A 277 -7.13 15.66 -0.18
CA ASP A 277 -6.83 15.21 -1.54
C ASP A 277 -6.15 16.31 -2.36
N CYS A 278 -5.44 15.92 -3.42
CA CYS A 278 -4.65 16.85 -4.21
C CYS A 278 -5.46 17.52 -5.32
N ASP A 279 -5.13 18.78 -5.57
CA ASP A 279 -5.46 19.50 -6.79
C ASP A 279 -4.27 19.49 -7.76
N PHE A 280 -4.52 19.92 -8.99
CA PHE A 280 -3.53 19.95 -10.05
C PHE A 280 -3.06 21.37 -10.35
N TYR A 281 -1.75 21.54 -10.47
CA TYR A 281 -1.09 22.81 -10.75
C TYR A 281 -0.10 22.66 -11.91
N LYS A 282 -0.06 23.64 -12.81
CA LYS A 282 0.97 23.74 -13.85
C LYS A 282 2.19 24.49 -13.32
N LEU A 283 3.34 23.94 -13.58
CA LEU A 283 4.63 24.59 -13.38
C LEU A 283 5.29 24.81 -14.74
N ASP A 284 5.56 26.06 -15.07
CA ASP A 284 6.27 26.45 -16.27
C ASP A 284 7.77 26.09 -16.16
N TYR A 285 8.34 25.41 -17.16
CA TYR A 285 9.71 24.92 -17.11
C TYR A 285 10.79 26.01 -17.09
N GLU A 286 10.50 27.19 -17.67
CA GLU A 286 11.46 28.29 -17.78
C GLU A 286 11.39 29.23 -16.58
N THR A 287 10.19 29.71 -16.26
CA THR A 287 9.97 30.71 -15.21
C THR A 287 9.85 30.09 -13.83
N LEU A 288 9.54 28.79 -13.75
CA LEU A 288 9.20 28.05 -12.52
C LEU A 288 7.93 28.61 -11.82
N ALA A 289 7.11 29.36 -12.54
CA ALA A 289 5.85 29.83 -12.03
C ALA A 289 4.85 28.67 -11.87
N VAL A 290 4.21 28.59 -10.70
CA VAL A 290 3.17 27.61 -10.40
C VAL A 290 1.82 28.30 -10.51
N THR A 291 0.90 27.72 -11.29
CA THR A 291 -0.45 28.22 -11.48
C THR A 291 -1.49 27.11 -11.29
N PRO A 292 -2.67 27.38 -10.68
CA PRO A 292 -3.74 26.39 -10.62
C PRO A 292 -4.12 25.90 -12.01
N TYR A 293 -4.39 24.60 -12.15
CA TYR A 293 -4.78 23.99 -13.42
C TYR A 293 -6.15 23.34 -13.34
N ALA A 294 -6.40 22.53 -12.34
CA ALA A 294 -7.71 21.95 -12.08
C ALA A 294 -7.90 21.70 -10.59
N VAL A 295 -9.04 22.09 -10.07
CA VAL A 295 -9.52 21.66 -8.76
C VAL A 295 -10.10 20.26 -8.94
N TYR A 296 -9.62 19.32 -8.14
CA TYR A 296 -10.04 17.93 -8.25
C TYR A 296 -10.62 17.40 -6.93
N GLY A 297 -9.88 17.52 -5.84
CA GLY A 297 -10.34 17.18 -4.49
C GLY A 297 -10.77 15.73 -4.29
N GLU A 298 -10.24 14.80 -5.09
CA GLU A 298 -10.51 13.38 -5.02
C GLU A 298 -9.21 12.59 -4.97
N ALA A 299 -9.26 11.35 -4.48
CA ALA A 299 -8.08 10.50 -4.34
C ALA A 299 -7.40 10.19 -5.68
N ILE A 300 -6.06 10.30 -5.72
CA ILE A 300 -5.21 9.88 -6.83
C ILE A 300 -4.58 8.53 -6.48
N GLY A 301 -4.80 7.53 -7.32
CA GLY A 301 -4.42 6.13 -7.08
C GLY A 301 -5.60 5.26 -6.67
N SER A 302 -5.34 3.96 -6.45
CA SER A 302 -6.33 3.02 -5.91
C SER A 302 -6.14 2.82 -4.42
N SER A 303 -7.14 3.16 -3.63
CA SER A 303 -7.26 2.86 -2.21
C SER A 303 -8.20 1.67 -1.93
N VAL A 304 -8.66 0.97 -2.97
CA VAL A 304 -9.53 -0.20 -2.83
C VAL A 304 -8.80 -1.34 -2.14
N GLY A 305 -9.30 -1.80 -0.99
CA GLY A 305 -8.75 -2.91 -0.21
C GLY A 305 -8.76 -4.24 -0.97
N CYS A 306 -7.67 -5.01 -0.87
CA CYS A 306 -7.55 -6.34 -1.47
C CYS A 306 -6.49 -7.17 -0.74
N ASP A 307 -6.77 -8.46 -0.50
CA ASP A 307 -5.85 -9.40 0.16
C ASP A 307 -5.14 -10.36 -0.81
N VAL A 308 -5.39 -10.24 -2.11
CA VAL A 308 -4.77 -11.04 -3.18
C VAL A 308 -3.88 -10.22 -4.12
N ARG A 309 -3.64 -8.95 -3.79
CA ARG A 309 -2.71 -8.07 -4.48
C ARG A 309 -1.31 -8.23 -3.85
N HIS A 310 -0.28 -8.35 -4.70
CA HIS A 310 1.10 -8.37 -4.26
C HIS A 310 1.98 -7.57 -5.23
N GLY A 311 2.47 -6.42 -4.77
CA GLY A 311 3.13 -5.43 -5.60
C GLY A 311 2.19 -4.32 -6.07
N GLY A 312 2.76 -3.33 -6.72
CA GLY A 312 2.08 -2.14 -7.22
C GLY A 312 2.48 -1.82 -8.65
N GLY A 313 2.42 -0.56 -9.00
CA GLY A 313 2.83 -0.07 -10.32
C GLY A 313 2.46 1.40 -10.48
N GLN A 314 2.61 1.92 -11.67
CA GLN A 314 2.38 3.32 -11.99
C GLN A 314 0.88 3.64 -11.90
N ALA A 315 0.53 4.65 -11.10
CA ALA A 315 -0.84 5.11 -10.93
C ALA A 315 -1.18 6.33 -11.81
N PHE A 316 -0.19 7.00 -12.36
CA PHE A 316 -0.38 8.16 -13.25
C PHE A 316 0.75 8.25 -14.28
N LYS A 317 0.46 8.81 -15.45
CA LYS A 317 1.42 9.01 -16.54
C LYS A 317 1.00 10.13 -17.48
N MET A 318 1.95 10.98 -17.86
CA MET A 318 1.76 11.94 -18.93
C MET A 318 1.94 11.27 -20.31
N ASP A 319 1.07 11.68 -21.27
CA ASP A 319 1.21 11.40 -22.69
C ASP A 319 1.08 12.74 -23.42
N GLY A 320 2.22 13.33 -23.78
CA GLY A 320 2.28 14.75 -24.13
C GLY A 320 1.97 15.66 -22.92
N ASP A 321 0.91 16.43 -23.00
CA ASP A 321 0.41 17.30 -21.93
C ASP A 321 -0.92 16.80 -21.32
N VAL A 322 -1.31 15.58 -21.61
CA VAL A 322 -2.47 14.90 -21.02
C VAL A 322 -2.01 13.98 -19.91
N LEU A 323 -2.52 14.19 -18.70
CA LEU A 323 -2.31 13.23 -17.60
C LEU A 323 -3.35 12.12 -17.68
N TYR A 324 -2.92 10.88 -17.70
CA TYR A 324 -3.73 9.71 -17.40
C TYR A 324 -3.45 9.29 -15.96
N PHE A 325 -4.50 8.99 -15.17
CA PHE A 325 -4.31 8.65 -13.77
C PHE A 325 -5.46 7.78 -13.24
N ILE A 326 -5.11 6.94 -12.27
CA ILE A 326 -6.08 6.16 -11.50
C ILE A 326 -6.65 7.07 -10.42
N SER A 327 -7.94 6.98 -10.20
CA SER A 327 -8.60 7.66 -9.09
C SER A 327 -9.61 6.73 -8.42
N THR A 328 -9.59 6.74 -7.09
CA THR A 328 -10.64 6.11 -6.28
C THR A 328 -11.81 7.07 -6.16
N ARG A 329 -13.00 6.58 -6.50
CA ARG A 329 -14.27 7.29 -6.29
C ARG A 329 -15.29 6.33 -5.70
N PHE A 330 -15.88 6.71 -4.57
CA PHE A 330 -16.78 5.87 -3.78
C PHE A 330 -16.13 4.55 -3.38
N ASP A 331 -16.51 3.46 -4.00
CA ASP A 331 -16.14 2.08 -3.69
C ASP A 331 -15.32 1.38 -4.80
N GLY A 332 -14.84 2.16 -5.78
CA GLY A 332 -14.07 1.64 -6.91
C GLY A 332 -12.93 2.55 -7.35
N ALA A 333 -12.00 2.01 -8.12
CA ALA A 333 -10.91 2.76 -8.73
C ALA A 333 -10.92 2.61 -10.25
N GLY A 334 -11.09 3.73 -10.94
CA GLY A 334 -11.13 3.82 -12.40
C GLY A 334 -9.92 4.57 -12.97
N LEU A 335 -9.79 4.52 -14.30
CA LEU A 335 -8.81 5.32 -15.04
C LEU A 335 -9.48 6.59 -15.59
N TYR A 336 -8.84 7.71 -15.33
CA TYR A 336 -9.26 9.06 -15.74
C TYR A 336 -8.17 9.75 -16.54
N LYS A 337 -8.52 10.85 -17.23
CA LYS A 337 -7.53 11.77 -17.80
C LYS A 337 -7.84 13.20 -17.40
N LEU A 338 -6.77 14.00 -17.27
CA LEU A 338 -6.82 15.44 -17.16
C LEU A 338 -6.26 16.05 -18.43
N GLU A 339 -7.10 16.80 -19.14
CA GLU A 339 -6.78 17.48 -20.40
C GLU A 339 -7.44 18.87 -20.38
N ASP A 340 -6.68 19.89 -20.73
CA ASP A 340 -7.15 21.29 -20.74
C ASP A 340 -7.91 21.73 -19.46
N GLY A 341 -7.38 21.32 -18.28
CA GLY A 341 -7.97 21.64 -16.97
C GLY A 341 -9.23 20.83 -16.63
N THR A 342 -9.63 19.88 -17.46
CA THR A 342 -10.84 19.08 -17.26
C THR A 342 -10.50 17.62 -17.01
N VAL A 343 -11.03 17.06 -15.91
CA VAL A 343 -10.94 15.64 -15.61
C VAL A 343 -12.12 14.90 -16.24
N SER A 344 -11.83 13.83 -16.97
CA SER A 344 -12.85 12.98 -17.60
C SER A 344 -12.51 11.49 -17.47
N PRO A 345 -13.54 10.60 -17.40
CA PRO A 345 -13.31 9.17 -17.33
C PRO A 345 -12.74 8.62 -18.66
N VAL A 346 -11.83 7.66 -18.55
CA VAL A 346 -11.28 6.91 -19.68
C VAL A 346 -11.81 5.48 -19.67
N LEU A 347 -11.67 4.79 -18.54
CA LEU A 347 -12.16 3.44 -18.35
C LEU A 347 -12.54 3.22 -16.88
N VAL A 348 -13.83 3.22 -16.62
CA VAL A 348 -14.42 3.08 -15.30
C VAL A 348 -15.38 1.91 -15.30
N ARG A 349 -15.16 0.95 -14.37
CA ARG A 349 -15.98 -0.24 -14.15
C ARG A 349 -15.99 -0.56 -12.67
N ASP A 350 -16.96 -1.36 -12.23
CA ASP A 350 -16.98 -1.92 -10.88
C ASP A 350 -15.69 -2.71 -10.61
N GLY A 351 -15.04 -2.41 -9.49
CA GLY A 351 -13.77 -2.99 -9.11
C GLY A 351 -12.63 -1.98 -9.00
N SER A 352 -11.42 -2.40 -9.31
CA SER A 352 -10.23 -1.56 -9.13
C SER A 352 -9.25 -1.70 -10.28
N VAL A 353 -8.84 -0.58 -10.86
CA VAL A 353 -7.60 -0.47 -11.62
C VAL A 353 -6.47 -0.22 -10.63
N ASP A 354 -5.43 -1.05 -10.65
CA ASP A 354 -4.35 -1.02 -9.66
C ASP A 354 -3.07 -0.38 -10.18
N CYS A 355 -2.77 -0.57 -11.45
CA CYS A 355 -1.69 0.10 -12.17
C CYS A 355 -1.92 0.01 -13.68
N PHE A 356 -1.24 0.85 -14.43
CA PHE A 356 -1.31 0.83 -15.88
C PHE A 356 -0.01 1.34 -16.51
N ASP A 357 0.15 1.10 -17.80
CA ASP A 357 1.08 1.83 -18.64
C ASP A 357 0.44 2.18 -19.98
N ARG A 358 0.92 3.28 -20.59
CA ARG A 358 0.45 3.81 -21.86
C ARG A 358 1.65 4.16 -22.75
N LYS A 359 1.60 3.73 -24.02
CA LYS A 359 2.62 4.05 -25.00
C LYS A 359 2.06 4.05 -26.42
N ASN A 360 2.27 5.12 -27.19
CA ASN A 360 1.84 5.24 -28.60
C ASN A 360 0.36 4.90 -28.81
N GLY A 361 -0.53 5.44 -27.97
CA GLY A 361 -1.97 5.21 -28.01
C GLY A 361 -2.46 3.89 -27.43
N LYS A 362 -1.58 2.88 -27.26
CA LYS A 362 -1.91 1.62 -26.59
C LYS A 362 -1.90 1.78 -25.09
N MET A 363 -2.67 0.95 -24.39
CA MET A 363 -2.74 0.93 -22.94
C MET A 363 -2.84 -0.51 -22.44
N LEU A 364 -2.22 -0.77 -21.28
CA LEU A 364 -2.42 -2.00 -20.51
C LEU A 364 -2.72 -1.62 -19.06
N LEU A 365 -3.83 -2.15 -18.55
CA LEU A 365 -4.26 -1.95 -17.18
C LEU A 365 -4.16 -3.28 -16.43
N CYS A 366 -3.65 -3.24 -15.22
CA CYS A 366 -3.77 -4.32 -14.24
C CYS A 366 -4.99 -4.01 -13.36
N ALA A 367 -6.00 -4.87 -13.36
CA ALA A 367 -7.25 -4.58 -12.67
C ALA A 367 -7.89 -5.80 -12.00
N LEU A 368 -8.68 -5.54 -10.95
CA LEU A 368 -9.55 -6.45 -10.22
C LEU A 368 -10.99 -6.21 -10.69
N TRP A 369 -11.39 -6.84 -11.78
CA TRP A 369 -12.73 -6.73 -12.36
C TRP A 369 -13.47 -8.07 -12.36
N ASP A 370 -14.80 -8.02 -12.46
CA ASP A 370 -15.67 -9.20 -12.59
C ASP A 370 -15.50 -10.22 -11.44
N MET A 371 -15.24 -9.74 -10.21
CA MET A 371 -14.98 -10.57 -9.01
C MET A 371 -13.85 -11.59 -9.24
N LYS A 372 -12.79 -11.18 -9.93
CA LYS A 372 -11.58 -11.99 -10.16
C LYS A 372 -10.36 -11.33 -9.56
N PRO A 373 -9.33 -12.12 -9.18
CA PRO A 373 -8.01 -11.57 -8.93
C PRO A 373 -7.46 -10.87 -10.18
N GLN A 374 -6.38 -10.11 -10.01
CA GLN A 374 -5.79 -9.28 -11.05
C GLN A 374 -5.57 -10.00 -12.38
N GLU A 375 -5.95 -9.32 -13.46
CA GLU A 375 -5.61 -9.67 -14.84
C GLU A 375 -5.20 -8.41 -15.61
N LEU A 376 -4.58 -8.56 -16.79
CA LEU A 376 -4.33 -7.43 -17.68
C LEU A 376 -5.50 -7.23 -18.64
N TYR A 377 -5.77 -5.95 -18.91
CA TYR A 377 -6.81 -5.50 -19.84
C TYR A 377 -6.21 -4.45 -20.80
N ASP A 378 -6.72 -4.42 -22.03
CA ASP A 378 -6.33 -3.40 -23.02
C ASP A 378 -7.15 -2.10 -22.84
N GLU A 379 -6.88 -1.09 -23.67
CA GLU A 379 -7.56 0.21 -23.66
C GLU A 379 -9.07 0.16 -23.91
N THR A 380 -9.59 -0.95 -24.44
CA THR A 380 -11.03 -1.17 -24.61
C THR A 380 -11.69 -1.84 -23.41
N GLY A 381 -10.90 -2.23 -22.40
CA GLY A 381 -11.34 -3.03 -21.27
C GLY A 381 -11.49 -4.53 -21.55
N ARG A 382 -10.97 -5.00 -22.70
CA ARG A 382 -10.93 -6.43 -23.03
C ARG A 382 -9.77 -7.10 -22.27
N ARG A 383 -10.07 -8.23 -21.62
CA ARG A 383 -9.08 -9.01 -20.88
C ARG A 383 -8.03 -9.63 -21.80
N VAL A 384 -6.76 -9.43 -21.49
CA VAL A 384 -5.58 -9.88 -22.23
C VAL A 384 -4.95 -11.13 -21.61
N THR A 385 -5.07 -11.30 -20.28
CA THR A 385 -4.49 -12.44 -19.55
C THR A 385 -5.56 -13.29 -18.86
N HIS A 386 -5.21 -14.54 -18.52
CA HIS A 386 -6.10 -15.54 -17.94
C HIS A 386 -5.40 -16.34 -16.83
N PHE A 387 -4.59 -15.68 -16.04
CA PHE A 387 -3.75 -16.33 -15.02
C PHE A 387 -4.55 -17.00 -13.90
N ASN A 388 -5.69 -16.41 -13.55
CA ASN A 388 -6.46 -16.79 -12.37
C ASN A 388 -7.74 -17.60 -12.69
N ASP A 389 -8.08 -17.82 -13.96
CA ASP A 389 -9.29 -18.57 -14.34
C ASP A 389 -9.31 -20.01 -13.80
N ALA A 390 -8.15 -20.67 -13.77
CA ALA A 390 -8.05 -22.05 -13.29
C ALA A 390 -8.35 -22.17 -11.78
N MET A 391 -7.95 -21.18 -10.99
CA MET A 391 -8.19 -21.15 -9.54
C MET A 391 -9.67 -20.99 -9.21
N LEU A 392 -10.41 -20.21 -10.01
CA LEU A 392 -11.83 -19.94 -9.78
C LEU A 392 -12.77 -20.98 -10.43
N ARG A 393 -12.24 -21.87 -11.28
CA ARG A 393 -13.06 -22.80 -12.05
C ARG A 393 -13.91 -23.73 -11.16
N GLY A 394 -15.23 -23.61 -11.29
CA GLY A 394 -16.20 -24.44 -10.57
C GLY A 394 -16.37 -24.09 -9.09
N LYS A 395 -15.77 -22.98 -8.64
CA LYS A 395 -15.92 -22.48 -7.26
C LYS A 395 -17.07 -21.51 -7.14
N TYR A 396 -17.63 -21.44 -5.96
CA TYR A 396 -18.57 -20.40 -5.58
C TYR A 396 -17.79 -19.09 -5.34
N VAL A 397 -18.14 -18.06 -6.08
CA VAL A 397 -17.67 -16.69 -5.85
C VAL A 397 -18.90 -15.85 -5.56
N ALA A 398 -19.06 -15.47 -4.31
CA ALA A 398 -20.18 -14.63 -3.87
C ALA A 398 -20.11 -13.27 -4.58
N GLN A 399 -21.24 -12.86 -5.16
CA GLN A 399 -21.35 -11.55 -5.80
C GLN A 399 -21.77 -10.52 -4.75
N PRO A 400 -21.15 -9.33 -4.74
CA PRO A 400 -21.51 -8.28 -3.81
C PRO A 400 -22.88 -7.70 -4.16
N ASP A 401 -23.80 -7.76 -3.21
CA ASP A 401 -25.11 -7.11 -3.32
C ASP A 401 -25.00 -5.73 -2.65
N PRO A 402 -25.12 -4.63 -3.40
CA PRO A 402 -24.91 -3.30 -2.85
C PRO A 402 -26.03 -2.94 -1.86
N LEU A 403 -25.63 -2.28 -0.77
CA LEU A 403 -26.51 -1.67 0.19
C LEU A 403 -25.99 -0.27 0.53
N ASN A 404 -26.69 0.74 0.06
CA ASN A 404 -26.39 2.12 0.37
C ASN A 404 -27.49 2.69 1.25
N LEU A 405 -27.11 3.47 2.25
CA LEU A 405 -28.06 4.12 3.15
C LEU A 405 -27.66 5.57 3.40
N THR A 406 -28.63 6.40 3.74
CA THR A 406 -28.41 7.75 4.21
C THR A 406 -28.26 7.74 5.73
N ALA A 407 -27.10 8.17 6.23
CA ALA A 407 -26.82 8.34 7.64
C ALA A 407 -26.66 9.83 7.93
N GLY A 408 -27.65 10.44 8.58
CA GLY A 408 -27.65 11.89 8.80
C GLY A 408 -27.72 12.67 7.49
N ASP A 409 -26.63 13.37 7.15
CA ASP A 409 -26.49 14.23 5.97
C ASP A 409 -25.61 13.62 4.86
N HIS A 410 -25.20 12.35 5.01
CA HIS A 410 -24.32 11.69 4.06
C HIS A 410 -24.77 10.25 3.74
N GLU A 411 -24.17 9.67 2.70
CA GLU A 411 -24.42 8.31 2.28
C GLU A 411 -23.31 7.37 2.76
N VAL A 412 -23.70 6.21 3.27
CA VAL A 412 -22.80 5.08 3.58
C VAL A 412 -23.00 4.02 2.52
N HIS A 413 -21.95 3.71 1.78
CA HIS A 413 -21.95 2.65 0.77
C HIS A 413 -21.37 1.36 1.33
N GLY A 414 -22.01 0.24 1.03
CA GLY A 414 -21.50 -1.05 1.43
C GLY A 414 -22.10 -2.21 0.63
N PHE A 415 -21.70 -3.41 1.02
CA PHE A 415 -22.02 -4.62 0.28
C PHE A 415 -22.32 -5.78 1.22
N ILE A 416 -23.07 -6.73 0.68
CA ILE A 416 -23.44 -7.98 1.33
C ILE A 416 -23.03 -9.14 0.42
N LEU A 417 -22.21 -10.06 0.93
CA LEU A 417 -21.95 -11.35 0.28
C LEU A 417 -22.86 -12.42 0.92
N LYS A 418 -23.60 -13.13 0.06
CA LYS A 418 -24.46 -14.23 0.53
C LYS A 418 -23.65 -15.49 0.79
N PRO A 419 -24.08 -16.33 1.73
CA PRO A 419 -23.47 -17.64 1.93
C PRO A 419 -23.66 -18.55 0.72
N MET A 420 -22.73 -19.47 0.52
CA MET A 420 -22.88 -20.56 -0.45
C MET A 420 -24.11 -21.40 -0.08
N ASP A 421 -24.88 -21.80 -1.11
CA ASP A 421 -26.10 -22.57 -0.95
C ASP A 421 -27.17 -21.82 -0.11
N PHE A 422 -27.26 -20.50 -0.30
CA PHE A 422 -28.27 -19.65 0.34
C PHE A 422 -29.69 -20.15 0.01
N GLU A 423 -30.50 -20.30 1.06
CA GLU A 423 -31.94 -20.67 1.01
C GLU A 423 -32.75 -19.62 1.76
N ALA A 424 -33.79 -19.07 1.11
CA ALA A 424 -34.69 -18.11 1.75
C ALA A 424 -35.40 -18.75 2.97
N GLY A 425 -35.47 -17.98 4.07
CA GLY A 425 -36.09 -18.40 5.32
C GLY A 425 -35.21 -19.21 6.27
N LYS A 426 -33.97 -19.59 5.85
CA LYS A 426 -32.99 -20.24 6.70
C LYS A 426 -32.07 -19.19 7.35
N LYS A 427 -31.74 -19.36 8.62
CA LYS A 427 -30.84 -18.47 9.35
C LYS A 427 -29.37 -18.81 9.08
N TYR A 428 -28.54 -17.76 8.92
CA TYR A 428 -27.10 -17.85 8.68
C TYR A 428 -26.36 -16.88 9.58
N PRO A 429 -25.21 -17.27 10.14
CA PRO A 429 -24.36 -16.36 10.90
C PRO A 429 -23.79 -15.25 10.00
N VAL A 430 -23.43 -14.14 10.63
CA VAL A 430 -22.97 -12.93 9.93
C VAL A 430 -21.58 -12.55 10.42
N ILE A 431 -20.69 -12.19 9.51
CA ILE A 431 -19.41 -11.54 9.81
C ILE A 431 -19.47 -10.12 9.25
N PHE A 432 -19.27 -9.13 10.12
CA PHE A 432 -19.06 -7.74 9.74
C PHE A 432 -17.56 -7.48 9.67
N ASP A 433 -17.04 -7.16 8.49
CA ASP A 433 -15.62 -6.90 8.26
C ASP A 433 -15.39 -5.39 8.05
N ILE A 434 -14.56 -4.77 8.89
CA ILE A 434 -14.29 -3.34 8.91
C ILE A 434 -12.88 -3.08 8.37
N HIS A 435 -12.77 -2.28 7.30
CA HIS A 435 -11.48 -1.99 6.67
C HIS A 435 -10.55 -1.14 7.54
N GLY A 436 -9.26 -1.15 7.18
CA GLY A 436 -8.25 -0.27 7.77
C GLY A 436 -8.16 1.09 7.07
N GLY A 437 -7.23 1.92 7.49
CA GLY A 437 -6.98 3.24 6.96
C GLY A 437 -7.05 4.30 8.06
N PRO A 438 -8.13 5.05 8.22
CA PRO A 438 -9.48 4.93 7.65
C PRO A 438 -9.59 5.30 6.18
N LYS A 439 -8.70 6.16 5.64
CA LYS A 439 -8.71 6.63 4.25
C LYS A 439 -8.34 5.51 3.26
N THR A 440 -9.17 4.47 3.21
CA THR A 440 -9.23 3.39 2.20
C THR A 440 -10.70 3.07 1.92
N VAL A 441 -10.99 2.16 0.98
CA VAL A 441 -12.35 1.69 0.72
C VAL A 441 -12.39 0.18 0.55
N TYR A 442 -13.51 -0.44 0.93
CA TYR A 442 -13.92 -1.73 0.42
C TYR A 442 -14.81 -1.53 -0.81
N GLY A 443 -14.65 -2.40 -1.80
CA GLY A 443 -15.39 -2.34 -3.05
C GLY A 443 -15.72 -3.71 -3.62
N PRO A 444 -16.39 -3.75 -4.79
CA PRO A 444 -16.80 -4.99 -5.45
C PRO A 444 -15.61 -5.68 -6.14
N VAL A 445 -14.62 -6.12 -5.36
CA VAL A 445 -13.43 -6.85 -5.81
C VAL A 445 -13.35 -8.23 -5.17
N PHE A 446 -12.61 -9.14 -5.80
CA PHE A 446 -12.33 -10.43 -5.21
C PHE A 446 -11.44 -10.25 -3.97
N TYR A 447 -12.00 -10.52 -2.80
CA TYR A 447 -11.31 -10.52 -1.50
C TYR A 447 -11.35 -11.94 -0.95
N HIS A 448 -10.21 -12.63 -0.89
CA HIS A 448 -10.16 -14.07 -0.59
C HIS A 448 -10.77 -14.41 0.77
N GLU A 449 -10.46 -13.68 1.81
CA GLU A 449 -10.96 -13.88 3.18
C GLU A 449 -12.49 -13.81 3.24
N MET A 450 -13.09 -12.79 2.64
CA MET A 450 -14.54 -12.63 2.57
C MET A 450 -15.20 -13.74 1.76
N GLN A 451 -14.60 -14.12 0.63
CA GLN A 451 -15.08 -15.23 -0.21
C GLN A 451 -14.98 -16.58 0.51
N TYR A 452 -13.92 -16.76 1.31
CA TYR A 452 -13.76 -17.94 2.15
C TYR A 452 -14.89 -18.05 3.18
N TRP A 453 -15.22 -16.99 3.91
CA TRP A 453 -16.30 -17.00 4.89
C TRP A 453 -17.68 -17.19 4.25
N ALA A 454 -17.95 -16.53 3.12
CA ALA A 454 -19.18 -16.74 2.35
C ALA A 454 -19.31 -18.21 1.90
N SER A 455 -18.22 -18.84 1.49
CA SER A 455 -18.19 -20.26 1.12
C SER A 455 -18.40 -21.21 2.32
N ARG A 456 -18.23 -20.75 3.53
CA ARG A 456 -18.45 -21.50 4.77
C ARG A 456 -19.83 -21.28 5.39
N GLY A 457 -20.71 -20.58 4.68
CA GLY A 457 -22.09 -20.39 5.12
C GLY A 457 -22.33 -19.13 5.95
N TYR A 458 -21.42 -18.15 5.92
CA TYR A 458 -21.63 -16.85 6.54
C TYR A 458 -22.17 -15.84 5.53
N PHE A 459 -23.09 -14.98 5.96
CA PHE A 459 -23.17 -13.66 5.35
C PHE A 459 -21.90 -12.89 5.71
N VAL A 460 -21.34 -12.15 4.74
CA VAL A 460 -20.26 -11.21 5.01
C VAL A 460 -20.74 -9.83 4.62
N ILE A 461 -20.75 -8.90 5.57
CA ILE A 461 -21.17 -7.52 5.35
C ILE A 461 -19.98 -6.59 5.55
N PHE A 462 -19.89 -5.53 4.77
CA PHE A 462 -18.84 -4.53 4.85
C PHE A 462 -19.29 -3.22 4.23
N CYS A 463 -18.81 -2.09 4.75
CA CYS A 463 -19.15 -0.77 4.24
C CYS A 463 -17.99 0.22 4.38
N ASN A 464 -18.18 1.41 3.83
CA ASN A 464 -17.25 2.53 3.86
C ASN A 464 -17.85 3.65 4.74
N PRO A 465 -17.53 3.67 6.06
CA PRO A 465 -18.01 4.71 6.97
C PRO A 465 -17.32 6.06 6.71
N THR A 466 -17.74 7.11 7.39
CA THR A 466 -17.05 8.39 7.46
C THR A 466 -15.56 8.17 7.79
N GLY A 467 -14.68 8.82 7.06
CA GLY A 467 -13.23 8.60 7.12
C GLY A 467 -12.67 7.75 5.97
N SER A 468 -13.54 7.02 5.23
CA SER A 468 -13.14 6.28 4.03
C SER A 468 -12.75 7.22 2.90
N ASP A 469 -12.01 6.71 1.91
CA ASP A 469 -11.54 7.45 0.74
C ASP A 469 -12.61 7.58 -0.36
N GLY A 470 -12.28 8.30 -1.44
CA GLY A 470 -13.08 8.36 -2.66
C GLY A 470 -14.31 9.27 -2.63
N ARG A 471 -14.40 10.16 -1.65
CA ARG A 471 -15.49 11.14 -1.50
C ARG A 471 -14.98 12.54 -1.14
N GLY A 472 -13.71 12.81 -1.38
CA GLY A 472 -13.06 14.07 -1.06
C GLY A 472 -13.13 14.43 0.43
N ALA A 473 -13.04 15.71 0.69
CA ALA A 473 -12.99 16.27 2.03
C ALA A 473 -14.22 16.01 2.92
N PHE A 474 -15.33 15.59 2.32
CA PHE A 474 -16.55 15.26 3.05
C PHE A 474 -16.36 14.12 4.05
N MET A 475 -15.37 13.27 3.81
CA MET A 475 -15.04 12.12 4.65
C MET A 475 -14.04 12.46 5.77
N ASP A 476 -13.84 13.73 6.13
CA ASP A 476 -12.92 14.13 7.20
C ASP A 476 -13.35 13.61 8.57
N ILE A 477 -12.58 12.66 9.08
CA ILE A 477 -12.80 11.98 10.38
C ILE A 477 -11.99 12.59 11.53
N ARG A 478 -11.11 13.58 11.25
CA ARG A 478 -10.20 14.10 12.25
C ARG A 478 -10.93 14.64 13.50
N GLY A 479 -10.47 14.19 14.65
CA GLY A 479 -11.07 14.52 15.95
C GLY A 479 -12.45 13.91 16.19
N LYS A 480 -12.88 12.92 15.36
CA LYS A 480 -14.20 12.31 15.42
C LYS A 480 -14.17 10.77 15.52
N TYR A 481 -12.99 10.17 15.64
CA TYR A 481 -12.85 8.71 15.75
C TYR A 481 -13.74 8.12 16.86
N GLY A 482 -14.51 7.09 16.53
CA GLY A 482 -15.44 6.46 17.46
C GLY A 482 -16.76 7.23 17.66
N THR A 483 -17.09 8.17 16.78
CA THR A 483 -18.36 8.91 16.81
C THR A 483 -19.17 8.62 15.54
N VAL A 484 -19.13 9.48 14.56
CA VAL A 484 -19.90 9.35 13.31
C VAL A 484 -19.55 8.07 12.54
N ASP A 485 -18.31 7.64 12.55
CA ASP A 485 -17.86 6.40 11.93
C ASP A 485 -18.45 5.16 12.63
N PHE A 486 -18.55 5.18 13.95
CA PHE A 486 -19.22 4.14 14.71
C PHE A 486 -20.73 4.12 14.41
N ASP A 487 -21.39 5.29 14.39
CA ASP A 487 -22.82 5.40 14.09
C ASP A 487 -23.12 4.90 12.67
N ASP A 488 -22.30 5.23 11.67
CA ASP A 488 -22.39 4.74 10.29
C ASP A 488 -22.33 3.22 10.21
N LEU A 489 -21.37 2.60 10.91
CA LEU A 489 -21.20 1.15 10.96
C LEU A 489 -22.39 0.47 11.62
N MET A 490 -22.89 1.01 12.72
CA MET A 490 -24.06 0.44 13.40
C MET A 490 -25.33 0.57 12.56
N ALA A 491 -25.54 1.71 11.90
CA ALA A 491 -26.66 1.93 10.99
C ALA A 491 -26.59 0.98 9.77
N PHE A 492 -25.39 0.76 9.21
CA PHE A 492 -25.21 -0.18 8.11
C PHE A 492 -25.52 -1.62 8.54
N CYS A 493 -25.07 -2.03 9.72
CA CYS A 493 -25.37 -3.35 10.28
C CYS A 493 -26.89 -3.55 10.44
N ASP A 494 -27.60 -2.55 10.96
CA ASP A 494 -29.06 -2.61 11.12
C ASP A 494 -29.79 -2.70 9.77
N ALA A 495 -29.35 -1.92 8.79
CA ALA A 495 -29.91 -1.95 7.44
C ALA A 495 -29.67 -3.31 6.75
N ALA A 496 -28.49 -3.93 6.94
CA ALA A 496 -28.19 -5.25 6.41
C ALA A 496 -29.08 -6.34 7.02
N LEU A 497 -29.26 -6.34 8.34
CA LEU A 497 -30.16 -7.26 9.05
C LEU A 497 -31.62 -7.09 8.61
N ALA A 498 -32.04 -5.85 8.36
CA ALA A 498 -33.38 -5.55 7.86
C ALA A 498 -33.59 -6.02 6.41
N LYS A 499 -32.55 -5.87 5.55
CA LYS A 499 -32.58 -6.29 4.13
C LYS A 499 -32.65 -7.81 3.99
N TYR A 500 -31.96 -8.55 4.87
CA TYR A 500 -31.93 -10.02 4.85
C TYR A 500 -32.35 -10.60 6.18
N PRO A 501 -33.67 -10.93 6.34
CA PRO A 501 -34.17 -11.60 7.54
C PRO A 501 -33.50 -12.95 7.82
N GLU A 502 -32.81 -13.53 6.85
CA GLU A 502 -32.03 -14.76 6.97
C GLU A 502 -30.72 -14.57 7.75
N MET A 503 -30.26 -13.34 7.94
CA MET A 503 -29.16 -13.07 8.86
C MET A 503 -29.56 -13.40 10.29
N ASP A 504 -28.70 -14.10 11.00
CA ASP A 504 -28.91 -14.48 12.38
C ASP A 504 -28.27 -13.45 13.31
N ALA A 505 -29.08 -12.56 13.87
CA ALA A 505 -28.62 -11.52 14.79
C ALA A 505 -28.01 -12.07 16.11
N ASP A 506 -28.35 -13.30 16.48
CA ASP A 506 -27.78 -13.97 17.66
C ASP A 506 -26.39 -14.59 17.35
N ASN A 507 -26.04 -14.71 16.09
CA ASN A 507 -24.74 -15.16 15.59
C ASN A 507 -24.06 -14.09 14.71
N LEU A 508 -23.99 -12.88 15.24
CA LEU A 508 -23.35 -11.73 14.63
C LEU A 508 -21.93 -11.57 15.18
N PHE A 509 -20.94 -11.62 14.28
CA PHE A 509 -19.50 -11.52 14.56
C PHE A 509 -18.94 -10.28 13.90
N GLU A 510 -17.82 -9.76 14.44
CA GLU A 510 -17.15 -8.60 13.85
C GLU A 510 -15.64 -8.81 13.83
N THR A 511 -14.99 -8.28 12.80
CA THR A 511 -13.52 -8.22 12.70
C THR A 511 -13.08 -7.02 11.89
N GLY A 512 -11.91 -6.49 12.24
CA GLY A 512 -11.26 -5.47 11.47
C GLY A 512 -9.77 -5.39 11.77
N GLY A 513 -9.01 -4.74 10.89
CA GLY A 513 -7.58 -4.59 11.05
C GLY A 513 -7.11 -3.13 10.93
N SER A 514 -6.08 -2.73 11.72
CA SER A 514 -5.59 -1.35 11.75
C SER A 514 -6.66 -0.40 12.28
N TYR A 515 -7.10 0.59 11.52
CA TYR A 515 -8.29 1.38 11.89
C TYR A 515 -9.51 0.46 12.16
N GLY A 516 -9.76 -0.57 11.33
CA GLY A 516 -10.81 -1.55 11.62
C GLY A 516 -10.59 -2.27 12.95
N GLY A 517 -9.34 -2.55 13.33
CA GLY A 517 -9.02 -3.08 14.67
C GLY A 517 -9.21 -2.07 15.80
N PHE A 518 -8.92 -0.79 15.56
CA PHE A 518 -9.33 0.28 16.46
C PHE A 518 -10.86 0.27 16.66
N MET A 519 -11.60 0.20 15.57
CA MET A 519 -13.05 0.18 15.59
C MET A 519 -13.59 -1.10 16.27
N THR A 520 -12.98 -2.27 16.06
CA THR A 520 -13.31 -3.49 16.83
C THR A 520 -13.18 -3.24 18.32
N ASN A 521 -12.05 -2.67 18.76
CA ASN A 521 -11.82 -2.35 20.17
C ASN A 521 -12.80 -1.29 20.71
N TRP A 522 -13.20 -0.35 19.87
CA TRP A 522 -14.20 0.67 20.20
C TRP A 522 -15.59 0.05 20.35
N ILE A 523 -16.02 -0.73 19.37
CA ILE A 523 -17.33 -1.40 19.33
C ILE A 523 -17.57 -2.22 20.60
N ILE A 524 -16.61 -3.08 20.99
CA ILE A 524 -16.80 -3.94 22.16
C ILE A 524 -16.91 -3.17 23.49
N GLY A 525 -16.42 -1.94 23.55
CA GLY A 525 -16.56 -1.04 24.71
C GLY A 525 -17.89 -0.24 24.72
N HIS A 526 -18.66 -0.26 23.62
CA HIS A 526 -19.85 0.58 23.44
C HIS A 526 -21.13 -0.19 23.13
N THR A 527 -21.03 -1.47 22.74
CA THR A 527 -22.22 -2.32 22.47
C THR A 527 -21.91 -3.79 22.72
N ASP A 528 -22.91 -4.55 23.19
CA ASP A 528 -22.86 -6.00 23.44
C ASP A 528 -23.50 -6.80 22.28
N ARG A 529 -23.77 -6.18 21.11
CA ARG A 529 -24.53 -6.80 20.01
C ARG A 529 -23.80 -7.92 19.29
N PHE A 530 -22.44 -7.93 19.33
CA PHE A 530 -21.64 -8.94 18.69
C PHE A 530 -21.34 -10.09 19.63
N ARG A 531 -21.55 -11.31 19.15
CA ARG A 531 -21.37 -12.53 19.95
C ARG A 531 -19.89 -12.82 20.25
N ALA A 532 -19.00 -12.52 19.32
CA ALA A 532 -17.56 -12.49 19.51
C ALA A 532 -16.92 -11.59 18.46
N CYS A 533 -15.75 -11.01 18.78
CA CYS A 533 -15.00 -10.13 17.89
C CYS A 533 -13.56 -10.60 17.70
N ALA A 534 -12.94 -10.18 16.59
CA ALA A 534 -11.52 -10.45 16.31
C ALA A 534 -10.78 -9.18 15.89
N SER A 535 -10.05 -8.60 16.83
CA SER A 535 -9.28 -7.37 16.66
C SER A 535 -7.88 -7.66 16.13
N GLN A 536 -7.51 -7.05 15.01
CA GLN A 536 -6.26 -7.34 14.31
C GLN A 536 -5.40 -6.10 14.19
N ARG A 537 -4.08 -6.18 14.52
CA ARG A 537 -3.12 -5.08 14.35
C ARG A 537 -3.75 -3.72 14.69
N SER A 538 -4.36 -3.66 15.85
CA SER A 538 -5.29 -2.60 16.26
C SER A 538 -4.59 -1.42 16.92
N ILE A 539 -5.34 -0.34 17.15
CA ILE A 539 -5.01 0.75 18.06
C ILE A 539 -5.92 0.65 19.28
N SER A 540 -5.35 0.75 20.49
CA SER A 540 -6.08 0.69 21.75
C SER A 540 -5.94 1.96 22.56
N ASN A 541 -4.78 2.60 22.48
CA ASN A 541 -4.39 3.74 23.30
C ASN A 541 -3.59 4.74 22.45
N TRP A 542 -4.23 5.83 22.08
CA TRP A 542 -3.63 6.87 21.26
C TRP A 542 -2.41 7.53 21.91
N THR A 543 -2.38 7.61 23.26
CA THR A 543 -1.25 8.18 23.98
C THR A 543 0.02 7.35 23.82
N SER A 544 -0.07 6.01 23.94
CA SER A 544 1.09 5.14 23.71
C SER A 544 1.40 5.01 22.20
N PHE A 545 0.38 4.94 21.34
CA PHE A 545 0.56 4.92 19.89
C PHE A 545 1.39 6.12 19.40
N TYR A 546 1.14 7.31 19.93
CA TYR A 546 1.92 8.52 19.65
C TYR A 546 3.43 8.29 19.84
N GLY A 547 3.81 7.62 20.94
CA GLY A 547 5.21 7.45 21.32
C GLY A 547 5.93 6.29 20.65
N VAL A 548 5.22 5.29 20.08
CA VAL A 548 5.83 4.03 19.64
C VAL A 548 5.59 3.69 18.15
N SER A 549 4.60 4.30 17.49
CA SER A 549 4.34 4.06 16.08
C SER A 549 5.36 4.78 15.18
N ASP A 550 5.66 4.18 14.03
CA ASP A 550 6.49 4.80 12.97
C ASP A 550 5.88 6.08 12.41
N ILE A 551 4.57 6.27 12.56
CA ILE A 551 3.82 7.46 12.17
C ILE A 551 3.24 8.21 13.38
N GLY A 552 3.57 7.78 14.58
CA GLY A 552 2.89 8.15 15.82
C GLY A 552 2.61 9.63 16.01
N PRO A 553 3.63 10.51 16.10
CA PRO A 553 3.41 11.92 16.37
C PRO A 553 2.52 12.59 15.33
N ASP A 554 2.88 12.48 14.05
CA ASP A 554 2.18 13.19 12.98
C ASP A 554 0.75 12.67 12.76
N PHE A 555 0.59 11.33 12.74
CA PHE A 555 -0.71 10.71 12.54
C PHE A 555 -1.66 10.97 13.73
N SER A 556 -1.15 10.80 14.97
CA SER A 556 -2.01 10.98 16.15
C SER A 556 -2.43 12.44 16.33
N GLU A 557 -1.51 13.40 16.14
CA GLU A 557 -1.83 14.83 16.22
C GLU A 557 -2.88 15.22 15.18
N ASP A 558 -2.68 14.79 13.94
CA ASP A 558 -3.62 15.08 12.86
C ASP A 558 -4.99 14.41 13.09
N GLN A 559 -4.99 13.10 13.34
CA GLN A 559 -6.25 12.34 13.40
C GLN A 559 -7.05 12.59 14.69
N CYS A 560 -6.39 12.80 15.83
CA CYS A 560 -7.09 13.21 17.05
C CYS A 560 -7.42 14.72 17.05
N GLY A 561 -6.85 15.51 16.14
CA GLY A 561 -7.04 16.95 16.06
C GLY A 561 -6.59 17.68 17.34
N SER A 562 -5.54 17.20 17.97
CA SER A 562 -4.95 17.73 19.21
C SER A 562 -3.55 17.18 19.39
N THR A 563 -2.83 17.63 20.44
CA THR A 563 -1.59 17.03 20.91
C THR A 563 -1.73 16.56 22.35
N ILE A 564 -0.87 15.62 22.77
CA ILE A 564 -0.95 15.03 24.12
C ILE A 564 -0.81 16.09 25.21
N TRP A 565 0.09 17.07 25.03
CA TRP A 565 0.47 18.01 26.10
C TRP A 565 -0.62 19.03 26.47
N PRO A 566 -1.33 19.66 25.52
CA PRO A 566 -2.42 20.56 25.89
C PRO A 566 -3.71 19.81 26.26
N ASP A 567 -3.93 18.60 25.73
CA ASP A 567 -5.23 17.91 25.87
C ASP A 567 -5.10 16.38 25.82
N VAL A 568 -4.47 15.81 26.85
CA VAL A 568 -4.37 14.35 27.01
C VAL A 568 -5.76 13.70 27.17
N GLU A 569 -6.73 14.41 27.71
CA GLU A 569 -8.09 13.88 27.90
C GLU A 569 -8.78 13.57 26.57
N LYS A 570 -8.53 14.36 25.53
CA LYS A 570 -9.03 14.08 24.18
C LYS A 570 -8.42 12.80 23.62
N PHE A 571 -7.10 12.59 23.75
CA PHE A 571 -6.44 11.33 23.37
C PHE A 571 -7.00 10.14 24.13
N TRP A 572 -7.20 10.29 25.44
CA TRP A 572 -7.75 9.23 26.28
C TRP A 572 -9.23 8.94 25.95
N TRP A 573 -10.00 10.00 25.61
CA TRP A 573 -11.40 9.83 25.22
C TRP A 573 -11.53 8.99 23.93
N HIS A 574 -10.67 9.21 22.91
CA HIS A 574 -10.65 8.43 21.68
C HIS A 574 -9.96 7.07 21.82
N SER A 575 -9.37 6.76 22.97
CA SER A 575 -8.68 5.50 23.19
C SER A 575 -9.69 4.39 23.62
N PRO A 576 -9.84 3.30 22.84
CA PRO A 576 -10.73 2.19 23.21
C PRO A 576 -10.42 1.62 24.58
N MET A 577 -9.17 1.61 25.02
CA MET A 577 -8.74 1.12 26.32
C MET A 577 -9.44 1.82 27.49
N LYS A 578 -9.88 3.07 27.33
CA LYS A 578 -10.67 3.81 28.34
C LYS A 578 -11.94 3.08 28.73
N TYR A 579 -12.51 2.29 27.83
CA TYR A 579 -13.81 1.65 27.96
C TYR A 579 -13.71 0.13 28.18
N ALA A 580 -12.50 -0.37 28.42
CA ALA A 580 -12.25 -1.80 28.59
C ALA A 580 -13.01 -2.43 29.77
N ASP A 581 -13.31 -1.65 30.80
CA ASP A 581 -14.10 -2.04 31.98
C ASP A 581 -15.59 -2.33 31.66
N LYS A 582 -16.08 -1.91 30.48
CA LYS A 582 -17.46 -2.13 30.02
C LYS A 582 -17.60 -3.33 29.11
N VAL A 583 -16.50 -3.88 28.62
CA VAL A 583 -16.49 -4.97 27.64
C VAL A 583 -17.00 -6.26 28.24
N LYS A 584 -17.91 -6.93 27.49
CA LYS A 584 -18.40 -8.29 27.81
C LYS A 584 -18.14 -9.27 26.65
N THR A 585 -17.97 -8.76 25.44
CA THR A 585 -17.84 -9.55 24.22
C THR A 585 -16.53 -10.33 24.20
N PRO A 586 -16.55 -11.67 24.05
CA PRO A 586 -15.37 -12.49 23.87
C PRO A 586 -14.53 -11.97 22.70
N THR A 587 -13.22 -11.72 22.91
CA THR A 587 -12.40 -11.02 21.93
C THR A 587 -11.07 -11.74 21.66
N LEU A 588 -10.82 -12.03 20.37
CA LEU A 588 -9.56 -12.51 19.85
C LEU A 588 -8.69 -11.34 19.40
N PHE A 589 -7.45 -11.30 19.85
CA PHE A 589 -6.44 -10.35 19.35
C PHE A 589 -5.41 -11.06 18.48
N LEU A 590 -5.11 -10.48 17.32
CA LEU A 590 -4.06 -10.98 16.41
C LEU A 590 -3.08 -9.86 16.10
N HIS A 591 -1.81 -10.06 16.41
CA HIS A 591 -0.79 -9.03 16.24
C HIS A 591 0.53 -9.59 15.75
N SER A 592 1.23 -8.82 14.92
CA SER A 592 2.59 -9.14 14.47
C SER A 592 3.62 -8.48 15.38
N LEU A 593 4.72 -9.20 15.68
CA LEU A 593 5.74 -8.67 16.61
C LEU A 593 6.57 -7.55 15.99
N GLU A 594 6.74 -7.55 14.67
CA GLU A 594 7.45 -6.51 13.94
C GLU A 594 6.47 -5.53 13.24
N ASP A 595 5.26 -5.37 13.80
CA ASP A 595 4.34 -4.32 13.40
C ASP A 595 4.77 -3.00 14.04
N TYR A 596 5.36 -2.14 13.25
CA TYR A 596 5.81 -0.82 13.70
C TYR A 596 4.82 0.30 13.31
N ARG A 597 3.78 -0.03 12.54
CA ARG A 597 2.68 0.88 12.20
C ARG A 597 1.65 0.97 13.33
N CYS A 598 1.09 -0.17 13.73
CA CYS A 598 0.32 -0.31 14.96
C CYS A 598 1.11 -1.26 15.87
N PRO A 599 2.02 -0.75 16.72
CA PRO A 599 2.93 -1.59 17.47
C PRO A 599 2.22 -2.58 18.39
N VAL A 600 2.88 -3.71 18.63
CA VAL A 600 2.29 -4.87 19.33
C VAL A 600 1.80 -4.56 20.74
N ASP A 601 2.34 -3.50 21.37
CA ASP A 601 1.90 -3.01 22.68
C ASP A 601 0.41 -2.60 22.68
N GLN A 602 -0.13 -2.16 21.54
CA GLN A 602 -1.54 -1.84 21.40
C GLN A 602 -2.43 -3.07 21.61
N GLY A 603 -2.01 -4.22 21.08
CA GLY A 603 -2.64 -5.51 21.34
C GLY A 603 -2.47 -5.98 22.79
N TYR A 604 -1.27 -5.81 23.36
CA TYR A 604 -1.01 -6.18 24.75
C TYR A 604 -1.87 -5.40 25.74
N GLN A 605 -2.00 -4.09 25.55
CA GLN A 605 -2.74 -3.22 26.45
C GLN A 605 -4.22 -3.63 26.52
N MET A 606 -4.89 -3.76 25.38
CA MET A 606 -6.32 -4.12 25.36
C MET A 606 -6.55 -5.56 25.86
N TYR A 607 -5.76 -6.53 25.41
CA TYR A 607 -5.83 -7.90 25.89
C TYR A 607 -5.68 -7.97 27.42
N SER A 608 -4.67 -7.30 27.98
CA SER A 608 -4.43 -7.31 29.44
C SER A 608 -5.57 -6.67 30.22
N ALA A 609 -6.13 -5.57 29.69
CA ALA A 609 -7.27 -4.91 30.32
C ALA A 609 -8.51 -5.83 30.34
N LEU A 610 -8.85 -6.48 29.21
CA LEU A 610 -10.00 -7.39 29.13
C LEU A 610 -9.84 -8.59 30.06
N VAL A 611 -8.67 -9.22 30.09
CA VAL A 611 -8.38 -10.34 31.01
C VAL A 611 -8.49 -9.91 32.47
N ALA A 612 -7.98 -8.70 32.81
CA ALA A 612 -8.08 -8.17 34.17
C ALA A 612 -9.55 -7.91 34.61
N HIS A 613 -10.43 -7.62 33.66
CA HIS A 613 -11.88 -7.47 33.89
C HIS A 613 -12.68 -8.77 33.72
N GLY A 614 -11.99 -9.92 33.56
CA GLY A 614 -12.63 -11.23 33.46
C GLY A 614 -13.32 -11.53 32.13
N VAL A 615 -13.02 -10.79 31.08
CA VAL A 615 -13.56 -11.02 29.73
C VAL A 615 -12.78 -12.15 29.04
N GLU A 616 -13.48 -13.11 28.47
CA GLU A 616 -12.87 -14.17 27.69
C GLU A 616 -12.08 -13.57 26.51
N SER A 617 -10.77 -13.76 26.53
CA SER A 617 -9.88 -13.15 25.54
C SER A 617 -8.71 -14.07 25.18
N ARG A 618 -8.28 -14.00 23.93
CA ARG A 618 -7.13 -14.74 23.43
C ARG A 618 -6.22 -13.82 22.61
N LEU A 619 -4.91 -13.95 22.75
CA LEU A 619 -3.93 -13.19 21.99
C LEU A 619 -3.05 -14.14 21.18
N VAL A 620 -2.96 -13.92 19.88
CA VAL A 620 -2.13 -14.68 18.94
C VAL A 620 -1.07 -13.76 18.34
N LEU A 621 0.20 -14.10 18.52
CA LEU A 621 1.35 -13.30 18.09
C LEU A 621 2.08 -13.98 16.93
N PHE A 622 2.42 -13.20 15.91
CA PHE A 622 3.13 -13.67 14.73
C PHE A 622 4.56 -13.10 14.69
N ARG A 623 5.57 -13.98 14.74
CA ARG A 623 6.99 -13.62 14.62
C ARG A 623 7.41 -13.49 13.16
N GLY A 624 8.25 -12.50 12.85
CA GLY A 624 8.74 -12.24 11.50
C GLY A 624 7.65 -11.75 10.55
N GLU A 625 6.64 -11.07 11.11
CA GLU A 625 5.55 -10.42 10.38
C GLU A 625 5.39 -8.98 10.84
N ASN A 626 4.95 -8.12 9.92
CA ASN A 626 4.68 -6.72 10.14
C ASN A 626 3.17 -6.40 9.99
N HIS A 627 2.83 -5.13 9.81
CA HIS A 627 1.46 -4.66 9.64
C HIS A 627 0.71 -5.29 8.45
N GLU A 628 1.46 -5.80 7.46
CA GLU A 628 0.90 -6.35 6.22
C GLU A 628 0.55 -7.86 6.29
N LEU A 629 0.56 -8.48 7.46
CA LEU A 629 0.34 -9.92 7.66
C LEU A 629 -0.84 -10.47 6.83
N SER A 630 -2.01 -9.83 6.87
CA SER A 630 -3.22 -10.31 6.19
C SER A 630 -3.14 -10.23 4.66
N ARG A 631 -2.30 -9.32 4.11
CA ARG A 631 -2.19 -9.01 2.69
C ARG A 631 -0.98 -9.65 2.02
N SER A 632 0.19 -9.49 2.61
CA SER A 632 1.47 -9.95 2.04
C SER A 632 2.33 -10.78 2.99
N GLY A 633 1.84 -11.08 4.20
CA GLY A 633 2.54 -11.94 5.16
C GLY A 633 2.82 -13.35 4.62
N LYS A 634 3.71 -14.06 5.28
CA LYS A 634 4.10 -15.43 4.90
C LYS A 634 2.87 -16.32 4.75
N PRO A 635 2.76 -17.12 3.69
CA PRO A 635 1.55 -17.89 3.38
C PRO A 635 1.00 -18.74 4.54
N LYS A 636 1.87 -19.41 5.31
CA LYS A 636 1.44 -20.21 6.47
C LYS A 636 0.88 -19.35 7.60
N HIS A 637 1.40 -18.13 7.77
CA HIS A 637 0.92 -17.21 8.80
C HIS A 637 -0.43 -16.60 8.41
N ARG A 638 -0.64 -16.27 7.13
CA ARG A 638 -1.95 -15.83 6.63
C ARG A 638 -3.02 -16.91 6.84
N ILE A 639 -2.70 -18.17 6.52
CA ILE A 639 -3.59 -19.31 6.75
C ILE A 639 -3.87 -19.47 8.26
N ARG A 640 -2.82 -19.41 9.10
CA ARG A 640 -2.99 -19.53 10.56
C ARG A 640 -3.86 -18.41 11.12
N ARG A 641 -3.63 -17.16 10.69
CA ARG A 641 -4.43 -16.01 11.11
C ARG A 641 -5.92 -16.22 10.78
N LEU A 642 -6.24 -16.60 9.54
CA LEU A 642 -7.62 -16.80 9.10
C LEU A 642 -8.28 -17.99 9.81
N ASN A 643 -7.52 -19.05 10.12
CA ASN A 643 -7.98 -20.18 10.94
C ASN A 643 -8.31 -19.74 12.38
N GLU A 644 -7.49 -18.88 13.00
CA GLU A 644 -7.75 -18.39 14.35
C GLU A 644 -9.04 -17.58 14.40
N ILE A 645 -9.25 -16.66 13.46
CA ILE A 645 -10.48 -15.84 13.40
C ILE A 645 -11.70 -16.73 13.19
N THR A 646 -11.66 -17.58 12.17
CA THR A 646 -12.80 -18.45 11.86
C THR A 646 -13.09 -19.44 13.00
N GLY A 647 -12.03 -20.03 13.58
CA GLY A 647 -12.17 -20.93 14.73
C GLY A 647 -12.75 -20.24 15.97
N TRP A 648 -12.38 -18.98 16.21
CA TRP A 648 -12.94 -18.17 17.28
C TRP A 648 -14.44 -17.94 17.10
N PHE A 649 -14.88 -17.58 15.91
CA PHE A 649 -16.30 -17.40 15.61
C PHE A 649 -17.08 -18.72 15.69
N GLU A 650 -16.55 -19.82 15.15
CA GLU A 650 -17.18 -21.15 15.26
C GLU A 650 -17.31 -21.62 16.73
N GLN A 651 -16.34 -21.32 17.58
CA GLN A 651 -16.37 -21.65 19.02
C GLN A 651 -17.49 -20.90 19.76
N HIS A 652 -17.80 -19.68 19.33
CA HIS A 652 -18.81 -18.82 19.97
C HIS A 652 -20.17 -18.84 19.26
N LYS A 653 -20.33 -19.66 18.23
CA LYS A 653 -21.61 -19.84 17.55
C LYS A 653 -22.64 -20.49 18.50
N GLY A 654 -23.86 -19.93 18.56
CA GLY A 654 -24.96 -20.41 19.36
C GLY A 654 -25.73 -21.57 18.74
#